data_0e96c35f1d0f11d21414b8bc6c757a5b
#
_entry.id   0e96c35f1d0f11d21414b8bc6c757a5b
#
_cell.length_a   1.000
_cell.length_b   1.000
_cell.length_c   1.000
_cell.angle_alpha   90.00
_cell.angle_beta   90.00
_cell.angle_gamma   90.00
#
_symmetry.space_group_name_H-M   'P 1'
#
loop_
_entity.id
_entity.type
_entity.pdbx_description
1 polymer ?
#
loop_
_entity_poly.entity_id
_entity_poly.type
_entity_poly.pdbx_seq_one_letter_code
_entity_poly.pdbx_strand_id
1 'polypeptide(L)'
;MAKTFKVVVLPGDGVGPEVTAEAIKVLKAITEVRARAGGAHIEFEEHKFGGSAIDATGTPFPDATRAACESADAILLGAVGGPQWPRAVDANDASKGLGPRPEQGLLDLRKTLDLFANIRPMSFPAGTLTSCSPLKEELVRDAEFVVVRELVGGIYFGKRGEEDADGRAYDTMEYSVPEVERIARLAGALASQAKPAHTIHSIDKANVLATSRLWRRVVTDVITREFPGVKLEHHLVDSASMLMVKNPRALNGVVLTENMFGDILSDEASVIPGSLGLLPSASLNGVPSAAQPSRGLYEPIHGSAPDIAGQGAANPVGTILSAAMMLRYSLNMEREAEVIELAVRRVLDSSELNGWGIRTRDLGGSASTADVGDAVVRAAVAYAEGLNVEDAGAAPAILAARPAGRRGMTLCEKIIAHHAIGLAAPGDVQPGDMVCVGVDWTIASELTWKGMDKTYSAMGRPGVNRNDRFWLAIDHTVDPRIAEQAKPRELVATSEAFAEEARLVDFYRPNYTILHTEFYRERAQPGQLVIGADSHTCSAGAVGALSIGMGAADVVMPLVTGETWLQVPETVEIRFVGEPPFGIGGKDIILDVLRQLKRNTVAFERAVEYTGPGLKYMSCDARFACANMATEFGGIAGVFEADETTAAYVAKRKSPTYKKHSLYFRADADAQYAESHVIDLSQVDSLVALHPSPDNVVHVDEVQMDLDGCFIGACTTAEEDLILAALVLDAGLRAGRVPVAGGNRRVTPGSVPILAKLRRLGLVDVYERAGFKVGAPGCSYCLGIAADVAGDGEVWLSSQNRNFKNRMGPGSIANLASAATVAASSFGMKVANPRELLDLIDHDRYRKMLDVWMDKGLDVSV
;
A
#
# COMPACT_ATOMS: atom_id res chain seq x y z
N MET A 1 -2.99 28.24 -10.94
CA MET A 1 -3.75 27.59 -12.04
C MET A 1 -3.21 26.18 -12.16
N ALA A 2 -4.07 25.19 -12.30
CA ALA A 2 -3.65 23.80 -12.57
C ALA A 2 -2.84 23.76 -13.87
N LYS A 3 -1.78 22.97 -13.89
CA LYS A 3 -0.94 22.82 -15.07
C LYS A 3 -1.69 22.01 -16.14
N THR A 4 -1.69 22.48 -17.39
CA THR A 4 -2.23 21.72 -18.52
C THR A 4 -1.09 21.16 -19.34
N PHE A 5 -1.13 19.86 -19.64
CA PHE A 5 -0.17 19.17 -20.50
C PHE A 5 -0.80 18.86 -21.85
N LYS A 6 -0.03 18.98 -22.90
CA LYS A 6 -0.43 18.61 -24.25
C LYS A 6 0.15 17.24 -24.62
N VAL A 7 -0.72 16.28 -24.88
CA VAL A 7 -0.35 14.93 -25.31
C VAL A 7 -0.83 14.69 -26.74
N VAL A 8 0.08 14.38 -27.63
CA VAL A 8 -0.24 13.94 -29.00
C VAL A 8 -0.50 12.45 -28.99
N VAL A 9 -1.63 12.06 -29.56
CA VAL A 9 -2.04 10.66 -29.71
C VAL A 9 -1.89 10.26 -31.16
N LEU A 10 -1.16 9.17 -31.38
CA LEU A 10 -0.93 8.53 -32.68
C LEU A 10 -1.52 7.13 -32.65
N PRO A 11 -2.82 6.92 -32.94
CA PRO A 11 -3.41 5.59 -32.87
C PRO A 11 -2.73 4.57 -33.80
N GLY A 12 -2.27 5.02 -34.98
CA GLY A 12 -1.52 4.23 -35.93
C GLY A 12 -2.37 3.22 -36.68
N ASP A 13 -1.94 1.95 -36.68
CA ASP A 13 -2.43 0.89 -37.54
C ASP A 13 -2.96 -0.33 -36.73
N GLY A 14 -3.77 -1.15 -37.36
CA GLY A 14 -4.24 -2.43 -36.80
C GLY A 14 -5.02 -2.28 -35.50
N VAL A 15 -4.55 -2.92 -34.41
CA VAL A 15 -5.16 -2.83 -33.07
C VAL A 15 -4.82 -1.52 -32.35
N GLY A 16 -3.93 -0.71 -32.89
CA GLY A 16 -3.47 0.54 -32.26
C GLY A 16 -4.62 1.47 -31.83
N PRO A 17 -5.62 1.76 -32.68
CA PRO A 17 -6.78 2.57 -32.30
C PRO A 17 -7.58 2.01 -31.12
N GLU A 18 -7.76 0.68 -31.05
CA GLU A 18 -8.50 0.03 -29.97
C GLU A 18 -7.78 0.18 -28.61
N VAL A 19 -6.49 -0.09 -28.57
CA VAL A 19 -5.73 -0.08 -27.31
C VAL A 19 -5.41 1.35 -26.82
N THR A 20 -5.22 2.30 -27.75
CA THR A 20 -5.03 3.71 -27.37
C THR A 20 -6.32 4.34 -26.83
N ALA A 21 -7.48 3.98 -27.38
CA ALA A 21 -8.77 4.44 -26.88
C ALA A 21 -8.95 4.06 -25.40
N GLU A 22 -8.58 2.84 -25.00
CA GLU A 22 -8.67 2.39 -23.61
C GLU A 22 -7.68 3.15 -22.70
N ALA A 23 -6.44 3.36 -23.13
CA ALA A 23 -5.46 4.13 -22.37
C ALA A 23 -5.91 5.59 -22.16
N ILE A 24 -6.47 6.23 -23.19
CA ILE A 24 -7.02 7.61 -23.09
C ILE A 24 -8.21 7.64 -22.12
N LYS A 25 -9.08 6.63 -22.15
CA LYS A 25 -10.22 6.52 -21.25
C LYS A 25 -9.75 6.50 -19.79
N VAL A 26 -8.73 5.71 -19.47
CA VAL A 26 -8.13 5.63 -18.12
C VAL A 26 -7.50 6.98 -17.72
N LEU A 27 -6.70 7.59 -18.60
CA LEU A 27 -6.07 8.90 -18.34
C LEU A 27 -7.10 9.99 -18.07
N LYS A 28 -8.17 10.08 -18.89
CA LYS A 28 -9.26 11.05 -18.69
C LYS A 28 -9.94 10.85 -17.35
N ALA A 29 -10.29 9.61 -17.00
CA ALA A 29 -10.97 9.32 -15.75
C ALA A 29 -10.14 9.74 -14.52
N ILE A 30 -8.83 9.45 -14.50
CA ILE A 30 -7.94 9.85 -13.42
C ILE A 30 -7.79 11.35 -13.35
N THR A 31 -7.53 12.03 -14.49
CA THR A 31 -7.33 13.47 -14.51
C THR A 31 -8.60 14.25 -14.13
N GLU A 32 -9.79 13.76 -14.49
CA GLU A 32 -11.07 14.35 -14.05
C GLU A 32 -11.24 14.26 -12.54
N VAL A 33 -10.94 13.10 -11.93
CA VAL A 33 -10.97 12.95 -10.47
C VAL A 33 -9.97 13.89 -9.80
N ARG A 34 -8.73 13.90 -10.30
CA ARG A 34 -7.64 14.72 -9.72
C ARG A 34 -7.86 16.21 -9.90
N ALA A 35 -8.49 16.64 -10.99
CA ALA A 35 -8.82 18.05 -11.23
C ALA A 35 -9.72 18.65 -10.14
N ARG A 36 -10.57 17.84 -9.50
CA ARG A 36 -11.42 18.27 -8.36
C ARG A 36 -10.58 18.71 -7.15
N ALA A 37 -9.36 18.19 -6.99
CA ALA A 37 -8.39 18.59 -5.96
C ALA A 37 -7.31 19.56 -6.47
N GLY A 38 -7.50 20.19 -7.63
CA GLY A 38 -6.54 21.12 -8.20
C GLY A 38 -5.39 20.45 -8.95
N GLY A 39 -5.49 19.16 -9.27
CA GLY A 39 -4.52 18.39 -10.05
C GLY A 39 -4.38 18.91 -11.50
N ALA A 40 -3.35 18.40 -12.21
CA ALA A 40 -3.07 18.76 -13.59
C ALA A 40 -4.16 18.27 -14.55
N HIS A 41 -4.30 18.95 -15.67
CA HIS A 41 -5.17 18.58 -16.79
C HIS A 41 -4.35 18.09 -17.98
N ILE A 42 -4.88 17.15 -18.78
CA ILE A 42 -4.26 16.64 -19.99
C ILE A 42 -5.17 16.91 -21.18
N GLU A 43 -4.64 17.60 -22.18
CA GLU A 43 -5.29 17.81 -23.47
C GLU A 43 -4.73 16.81 -24.48
N PHE A 44 -5.62 16.09 -25.19
CA PHE A 44 -5.26 15.10 -26.18
C PHE A 44 -5.52 15.63 -27.59
N GLU A 45 -4.50 15.55 -28.45
CA GLU A 45 -4.58 15.92 -29.87
C GLU A 45 -4.23 14.71 -30.73
N GLU A 46 -5.20 14.19 -31.49
CA GLU A 46 -5.02 12.99 -32.31
C GLU A 46 -4.52 13.34 -33.73
N HIS A 47 -3.51 12.58 -34.18
CA HIS A 47 -2.94 12.71 -35.53
C HIS A 47 -2.77 11.35 -36.22
N LYS A 48 -2.85 11.35 -37.54
CA LYS A 48 -2.55 10.17 -38.36
C LYS A 48 -1.03 9.90 -38.40
N PHE A 49 -0.68 8.61 -38.31
CA PHE A 49 0.70 8.15 -38.29
C PHE A 49 0.81 6.74 -38.87
N GLY A 50 1.97 6.36 -39.42
CA GLY A 50 2.21 5.03 -39.95
C GLY A 50 1.48 4.78 -41.27
N GLY A 51 0.91 3.60 -41.43
CA GLY A 51 0.18 3.17 -42.62
C GLY A 51 -1.09 3.98 -42.88
N SER A 52 -1.83 4.29 -41.82
CA SER A 52 -3.02 5.13 -41.90
C SER A 52 -2.72 6.57 -42.38
N ALA A 53 -1.50 7.06 -42.15
CA ALA A 53 -1.03 8.33 -42.69
C ALA A 53 -0.60 8.19 -44.15
N ILE A 54 0.06 7.08 -44.54
CA ILE A 54 0.41 6.80 -45.93
C ILE A 54 -0.86 6.82 -46.81
N ASP A 55 -1.91 6.15 -46.39
CA ASP A 55 -3.18 6.08 -47.10
C ASP A 55 -3.83 7.46 -47.26
N ALA A 56 -3.70 8.33 -46.25
CA ALA A 56 -4.32 9.63 -46.24
C ALA A 56 -3.49 10.74 -46.97
N THR A 57 -2.16 10.67 -46.89
CA THR A 57 -1.27 11.78 -47.27
C THR A 57 -0.08 11.36 -48.13
N GLY A 58 0.14 10.06 -48.34
CA GLY A 58 1.29 9.54 -49.08
C GLY A 58 2.59 9.45 -48.28
N THR A 59 2.59 9.85 -46.99
CA THR A 59 3.78 9.76 -46.11
C THR A 59 3.43 9.18 -44.76
N PRO A 60 4.31 8.38 -44.14
CA PRO A 60 4.03 7.79 -42.83
C PRO A 60 4.11 8.78 -41.67
N PHE A 61 4.76 9.95 -41.88
CA PHE A 61 4.93 11.00 -40.89
C PHE A 61 4.68 12.39 -41.51
N PRO A 62 3.40 12.78 -41.62
CA PRO A 62 3.03 14.09 -42.22
C PRO A 62 3.60 15.27 -41.44
N ASP A 63 3.87 16.40 -42.16
CA ASP A 63 4.41 17.63 -41.54
C ASP A 63 3.52 18.17 -40.40
N ALA A 64 2.21 18.07 -40.53
CA ALA A 64 1.28 18.48 -39.48
C ALA A 64 1.46 17.64 -38.21
N THR A 65 1.59 16.32 -38.37
CA THR A 65 1.87 15.38 -37.25
C THR A 65 3.23 15.67 -36.64
N ARG A 66 4.24 15.96 -37.47
CA ARG A 66 5.60 16.32 -37.01
C ARG A 66 5.57 17.56 -36.12
N ALA A 67 4.93 18.65 -36.61
CA ALA A 67 4.82 19.91 -35.87
C ALA A 67 4.07 19.73 -34.53
N ALA A 68 3.01 18.91 -34.53
CA ALA A 68 2.29 18.60 -33.30
C ALA A 68 3.19 17.87 -32.30
N CYS A 69 3.92 16.81 -32.73
CA CYS A 69 4.85 16.07 -31.89
C CYS A 69 5.99 16.93 -31.33
N GLU A 70 6.54 17.86 -32.14
CA GLU A 70 7.60 18.79 -31.70
C GLU A 70 7.12 19.78 -30.63
N SER A 71 5.82 20.07 -30.56
CA SER A 71 5.23 20.99 -29.59
C SER A 71 4.61 20.31 -28.38
N ALA A 72 4.47 18.97 -28.38
CA ALA A 72 3.84 18.21 -27.32
C ALA A 72 4.75 18.02 -26.08
N ASP A 73 4.14 17.87 -24.91
CA ASP A 73 4.82 17.45 -23.70
C ASP A 73 5.17 15.95 -23.75
N ALA A 74 4.28 15.13 -24.36
CA ALA A 74 4.48 13.69 -24.54
C ALA A 74 3.68 13.18 -25.75
N ILE A 75 4.04 11.98 -26.23
CA ILE A 75 3.40 11.31 -27.36
C ILE A 75 2.98 9.91 -26.95
N LEU A 76 1.72 9.57 -27.17
CA LEU A 76 1.18 8.22 -26.97
C LEU A 76 0.90 7.59 -28.34
N LEU A 77 1.56 6.46 -28.62
CA LEU A 77 1.44 5.73 -29.88
C LEU A 77 0.77 4.37 -29.64
N GLY A 78 -0.11 3.96 -30.54
CA GLY A 78 -0.74 2.64 -30.50
C GLY A 78 0.14 1.56 -31.12
N ALA A 79 0.11 1.44 -32.45
CA ALA A 79 0.91 0.47 -33.19
C ALA A 79 1.15 0.95 -34.62
N VAL A 80 2.20 0.42 -35.27
CA VAL A 80 2.57 0.80 -36.63
C VAL A 80 2.84 -0.42 -37.48
N GLY A 81 2.43 -0.36 -38.76
CA GLY A 81 2.75 -1.38 -39.74
C GLY A 81 1.57 -2.30 -40.10
N GLY A 82 1.78 -3.06 -41.16
CA GLY A 82 0.81 -4.05 -41.62
C GLY A 82 1.14 -4.60 -42.99
N PRO A 83 0.61 -5.78 -43.36
CA PRO A 83 0.89 -6.44 -44.64
C PRO A 83 0.38 -5.68 -45.85
N GLN A 84 -0.56 -4.73 -45.68
CA GLN A 84 -1.16 -3.92 -46.74
C GLN A 84 -0.21 -2.84 -47.29
N TRP A 85 0.89 -2.55 -46.61
CA TRP A 85 1.94 -1.63 -47.06
C TRP A 85 3.25 -2.40 -47.34
N PRO A 86 3.25 -3.34 -48.29
CA PRO A 86 4.45 -4.12 -48.59
C PRO A 86 5.53 -3.23 -49.24
N ARG A 87 6.77 -3.60 -49.04
CA ARG A 87 7.88 -3.04 -49.81
C ARG A 87 7.63 -3.38 -51.31
N ALA A 88 7.09 -2.43 -52.08
CA ALA A 88 6.87 -2.61 -53.49
C ALA A 88 8.25 -2.67 -54.19
N VAL A 89 8.78 -3.87 -54.38
CA VAL A 89 9.78 -4.11 -55.39
C VAL A 89 9.00 -4.28 -56.67
N ASP A 90 8.93 -3.24 -57.53
CA ASP A 90 8.49 -3.41 -58.90
C ASP A 90 9.58 -4.28 -59.58
N ALA A 91 9.28 -5.55 -59.79
CA ALA A 91 10.22 -6.51 -60.39
C ALA A 91 10.62 -6.11 -61.81
N ASN A 92 9.98 -5.08 -62.39
CA ASN A 92 10.23 -4.61 -63.78
C ASN A 92 10.82 -3.20 -63.85
N ASP A 93 11.00 -2.47 -62.73
CA ASP A 93 11.57 -1.11 -62.77
C ASP A 93 12.34 -0.81 -61.47
N ALA A 94 13.62 -1.18 -61.47
CA ALA A 94 14.55 -0.92 -60.38
C ALA A 94 14.85 0.58 -60.15
N SER A 95 14.33 1.48 -61.02
CA SER A 95 14.50 2.95 -60.91
C SER A 95 13.41 3.61 -60.10
N LYS A 96 12.27 2.93 -59.86
CA LYS A 96 11.24 3.42 -58.93
C LYS A 96 11.65 3.10 -57.51
N GLY A 97 12.04 4.09 -56.75
CA GLY A 97 12.43 3.96 -55.33
C GLY A 97 11.37 3.21 -54.54
N LEU A 98 11.80 2.50 -53.53
CA LEU A 98 10.93 1.80 -52.60
C LEU A 98 9.90 2.75 -52.02
N GLY A 99 8.60 2.40 -52.05
CA GLY A 99 7.51 3.18 -51.46
C GLY A 99 7.71 3.45 -49.97
N PRO A 100 7.08 4.47 -49.38
CA PRO A 100 7.20 4.75 -47.94
C PRO A 100 6.67 3.59 -47.12
N ARG A 101 7.42 3.22 -46.09
CA ARG A 101 7.00 2.19 -45.12
C ARG A 101 6.47 2.80 -43.83
N PRO A 102 5.43 2.25 -43.19
CA PRO A 102 4.93 2.74 -41.92
C PRO A 102 6.04 2.88 -40.86
N GLU A 103 6.93 1.90 -40.74
CA GLU A 103 8.06 1.84 -39.78
C GLU A 103 9.08 2.96 -39.99
N GLN A 104 9.22 3.47 -41.22
CA GLN A 104 10.07 4.62 -41.51
C GLN A 104 9.61 5.88 -40.76
N GLY A 105 8.27 6.05 -40.61
CA GLY A 105 7.72 7.15 -39.84
C GLY A 105 8.15 7.11 -38.38
N LEU A 106 8.23 5.92 -37.78
CA LEU A 106 8.66 5.73 -36.38
C LEU A 106 10.16 6.05 -36.22
N LEU A 107 11.01 5.62 -37.13
CA LEU A 107 12.44 5.94 -37.11
C LEU A 107 12.66 7.45 -37.26
N ASP A 108 11.91 8.10 -38.17
CA ASP A 108 11.99 9.52 -38.39
C ASP A 108 11.50 10.32 -37.17
N LEU A 109 10.43 9.89 -36.51
CA LEU A 109 9.92 10.50 -35.29
C LEU A 109 10.96 10.42 -34.15
N ARG A 110 11.54 9.24 -33.92
CA ARG A 110 12.58 9.02 -32.91
C ARG A 110 13.79 9.90 -33.13
N LYS A 111 14.22 10.01 -34.38
CA LYS A 111 15.35 10.87 -34.79
C LYS A 111 15.01 12.36 -34.64
N THR A 112 13.82 12.79 -35.06
CA THR A 112 13.38 14.20 -34.99
C THR A 112 13.38 14.73 -33.55
N LEU A 113 13.01 13.88 -32.60
CA LEU A 113 12.89 14.24 -31.18
C LEU A 113 14.10 13.82 -30.34
N ASP A 114 15.15 13.27 -30.96
CA ASP A 114 16.36 12.71 -30.30
C ASP A 114 16.02 11.74 -29.17
N LEU A 115 15.11 10.79 -29.42
CA LEU A 115 14.69 9.78 -28.44
C LEU A 115 15.72 8.63 -28.42
N PHE A 116 16.81 8.84 -27.68
CA PHE A 116 17.95 7.94 -27.70
C PHE A 116 17.83 6.74 -26.74
N ALA A 117 16.95 6.84 -25.72
CA ALA A 117 16.86 5.81 -24.69
C ALA A 117 15.51 5.11 -24.74
N ASN A 118 15.49 3.81 -25.02
CA ASN A 118 14.28 3.00 -24.95
C ASN A 118 14.27 2.18 -23.65
N ILE A 119 13.20 2.30 -22.90
CA ILE A 119 12.99 1.68 -21.59
C ILE A 119 11.87 0.67 -21.73
N ARG A 120 12.16 -0.61 -21.50
CA ARG A 120 11.22 -1.74 -21.59
C ARG A 120 11.24 -2.53 -20.28
N PRO A 121 10.32 -2.28 -19.34
CA PRO A 121 10.19 -3.08 -18.13
C PRO A 121 9.78 -4.52 -18.46
N MET A 122 10.46 -5.48 -17.87
CA MET A 122 10.06 -6.88 -17.82
C MET A 122 9.66 -7.21 -16.39
N SER A 123 8.37 -7.24 -16.15
CA SER A 123 7.76 -7.62 -14.87
C SER A 123 6.38 -8.20 -15.12
N PHE A 124 5.86 -8.90 -14.13
CA PHE A 124 4.47 -9.35 -14.14
C PHE A 124 3.59 -8.25 -13.53
N PRO A 125 2.68 -7.62 -14.30
CA PRO A 125 1.79 -6.59 -13.76
C PRO A 125 0.90 -7.07 -12.61
N ALA A 126 0.66 -8.39 -12.54
CA ALA A 126 -0.11 -9.05 -11.50
C ALA A 126 0.54 -10.37 -11.10
N GLY A 127 0.52 -10.70 -9.79
CA GLY A 127 1.25 -11.84 -9.24
C GLY A 127 0.81 -13.21 -9.80
N THR A 128 -0.49 -13.36 -10.09
CA THR A 128 -1.05 -14.60 -10.65
C THR A 128 -0.70 -14.85 -12.12
N LEU A 129 -0.12 -13.87 -12.81
CA LEU A 129 0.29 -14.04 -14.21
C LEU A 129 1.58 -14.84 -14.38
N THR A 130 2.31 -15.16 -13.32
CA THR A 130 3.46 -16.07 -13.39
C THR A 130 3.10 -17.41 -13.98
N SER A 131 1.87 -17.87 -13.80
CA SER A 131 1.34 -19.10 -14.41
C SER A 131 1.14 -19.02 -15.93
N CYS A 132 1.09 -17.82 -16.51
CA CYS A 132 1.00 -17.60 -17.96
C CYS A 132 2.35 -17.66 -18.65
N SER A 133 3.46 -17.66 -17.91
CA SER A 133 4.81 -17.73 -18.46
C SER A 133 5.05 -19.07 -19.18
N PRO A 134 5.73 -19.08 -20.34
CA PRO A 134 6.20 -20.31 -20.96
C PRO A 134 7.36 -20.96 -20.20
N LEU A 135 8.00 -20.22 -19.30
CA LEU A 135 9.01 -20.74 -18.39
C LEU A 135 8.36 -21.31 -17.13
N LYS A 136 9.10 -22.18 -16.43
CA LYS A 136 8.63 -22.70 -15.15
C LYS A 136 8.45 -21.58 -14.13
N GLU A 137 7.36 -21.64 -13.38
CA GLU A 137 7.00 -20.61 -12.42
C GLU A 137 8.09 -20.32 -11.38
N GLU A 138 8.78 -21.34 -10.90
CA GLU A 138 9.89 -21.21 -9.96
C GLU A 138 11.08 -20.38 -10.49
N LEU A 139 11.22 -20.27 -11.82
CA LEU A 139 12.29 -19.48 -12.45
C LEU A 139 11.91 -18.01 -12.60
N VAL A 140 10.63 -17.73 -12.84
CA VAL A 140 10.14 -16.39 -13.16
C VAL A 140 9.56 -15.66 -11.97
N ARG A 141 9.22 -16.36 -10.88
CA ARG A 141 8.77 -15.72 -9.63
C ARG A 141 9.84 -14.75 -9.14
N ASP A 142 9.45 -13.51 -8.87
CA ASP A 142 10.33 -12.41 -8.47
C ASP A 142 11.37 -11.98 -9.54
N ALA A 143 11.17 -12.35 -10.80
CA ALA A 143 11.97 -11.82 -11.90
C ALA A 143 11.43 -10.43 -12.28
N GLU A 144 12.28 -9.41 -12.12
CA GLU A 144 11.95 -8.03 -12.42
C GLU A 144 13.19 -7.27 -12.85
N PHE A 145 13.25 -6.86 -14.11
CA PHE A 145 14.33 -6.03 -14.64
C PHE A 145 13.80 -5.07 -15.71
N VAL A 146 14.56 -4.04 -16.00
CA VAL A 146 14.24 -3.09 -17.05
C VAL A 146 15.36 -3.11 -18.11
N VAL A 147 14.99 -3.37 -19.37
CA VAL A 147 15.93 -3.24 -20.47
C VAL A 147 16.03 -1.77 -20.88
N VAL A 148 17.22 -1.21 -20.82
CA VAL A 148 17.56 0.13 -21.27
C VAL A 148 18.43 0.00 -22.52
N ARG A 149 17.80 0.28 -23.67
CA ARG A 149 18.40 0.14 -25.00
C ARG A 149 18.79 1.52 -25.55
N GLU A 150 20.02 1.68 -26.02
CA GLU A 150 20.38 2.82 -26.86
C GLU A 150 19.67 2.68 -28.21
N LEU A 151 18.97 3.74 -28.68
CA LEU A 151 17.96 3.59 -29.73
C LEU A 151 18.33 4.24 -31.07
N VAL A 152 19.23 5.22 -31.11
CA VAL A 152 19.52 6.03 -32.30
C VAL A 152 20.96 5.96 -32.79
N GLY A 153 21.73 4.95 -32.31
CA GLY A 153 23.08 4.65 -32.72
C GLY A 153 23.23 3.24 -33.28
N GLY A 154 24.47 2.80 -33.48
CA GLY A 154 24.83 1.45 -33.82
C GLY A 154 24.55 1.06 -35.29
N ILE A 155 24.33 -0.23 -35.49
CA ILE A 155 24.22 -0.80 -36.85
C ILE A 155 22.99 -0.32 -37.62
N TYR A 156 21.91 0.05 -36.94
CA TYR A 156 20.66 0.51 -37.56
C TYR A 156 20.79 1.93 -38.18
N PHE A 157 21.77 2.71 -37.74
CA PHE A 157 22.01 4.08 -38.20
C PHE A 157 23.38 4.28 -38.86
N GLY A 158 24.19 3.23 -38.88
CA GLY A 158 25.51 3.25 -39.54
C GLY A 158 25.45 3.25 -41.08
N LYS A 159 26.60 3.35 -41.68
CA LYS A 159 26.72 3.25 -43.16
C LYS A 159 26.33 1.83 -43.60
N ARG A 160 25.58 1.78 -44.67
CA ARG A 160 25.16 0.51 -45.28
C ARG A 160 25.35 0.53 -46.80
N GLY A 161 25.56 -0.64 -47.34
CA GLY A 161 25.55 -0.89 -48.77
C GLY A 161 24.57 -2.02 -49.07
N GLU A 162 23.59 -1.72 -49.91
CA GLU A 162 22.72 -2.74 -50.48
C GLU A 162 23.51 -3.68 -51.34
N GLU A 163 22.96 -4.83 -51.73
CA GLU A 163 23.63 -5.83 -52.55
C GLU A 163 24.17 -5.21 -53.84
N ASP A 164 25.48 -5.31 -54.03
CA ASP A 164 26.19 -4.85 -55.23
C ASP A 164 26.22 -5.92 -56.34
N ALA A 165 26.82 -5.56 -57.50
CA ALA A 165 26.89 -6.46 -58.64
C ALA A 165 27.73 -7.78 -58.38
N ASP A 166 28.53 -7.76 -57.32
CA ASP A 166 29.30 -8.92 -56.86
C ASP A 166 28.56 -9.74 -55.78
N GLY A 167 27.32 -9.40 -55.46
CA GLY A 167 26.52 -10.05 -54.45
C GLY A 167 26.94 -9.72 -53.00
N ARG A 168 27.49 -8.52 -52.75
CA ARG A 168 27.95 -8.09 -51.44
C ARG A 168 27.04 -7.01 -50.88
N ALA A 169 26.62 -7.19 -49.61
CA ALA A 169 25.93 -6.17 -48.83
C ALA A 169 26.66 -5.99 -47.51
N TYR A 170 26.55 -4.79 -46.89
CA TYR A 170 27.17 -4.53 -45.59
C TYR A 170 26.37 -3.50 -44.78
N ASP A 171 26.41 -3.69 -43.45
CA ASP A 171 26.01 -2.72 -42.47
C ASP A 171 27.12 -2.44 -41.47
N THR A 172 27.30 -1.17 -41.08
CA THR A 172 28.40 -0.74 -40.20
C THR A 172 27.86 -0.43 -38.82
N MET A 173 28.41 -1.08 -37.81
CA MET A 173 28.14 -0.72 -36.40
C MET A 173 29.12 0.36 -35.96
N GLU A 174 28.65 1.51 -35.55
CA GLU A 174 29.45 2.64 -35.08
C GLU A 174 28.88 3.25 -33.82
N TYR A 175 29.72 3.52 -32.82
CA TYR A 175 29.39 4.20 -31.58
C TYR A 175 30.49 5.20 -31.21
N SER A 176 30.06 6.35 -30.67
CA SER A 176 30.91 7.38 -30.07
C SER A 176 30.83 7.39 -28.55
N VAL A 177 31.83 7.98 -27.88
CA VAL A 177 31.82 8.15 -26.42
C VAL A 177 30.58 8.88 -25.93
N PRO A 178 30.13 10.03 -26.47
CA PRO A 178 28.95 10.74 -26.02
C PRO A 178 27.66 9.93 -26.09
N GLU A 179 27.50 9.08 -27.13
CA GLU A 179 26.34 8.19 -27.28
C GLU A 179 26.26 7.17 -26.15
N VAL A 180 27.39 6.57 -25.81
CA VAL A 180 27.44 5.60 -24.70
C VAL A 180 27.31 6.29 -23.35
N GLU A 181 27.90 7.47 -23.16
CA GLU A 181 27.78 8.23 -21.90
C GLU A 181 26.35 8.61 -21.57
N ARG A 182 25.57 9.12 -22.57
CA ARG A 182 24.18 9.58 -22.31
C ARG A 182 23.29 8.43 -21.84
N ILE A 183 23.40 7.25 -22.44
CA ILE A 183 22.58 6.09 -22.06
C ILE A 183 23.06 5.47 -20.73
N ALA A 184 24.38 5.47 -20.47
CA ALA A 184 24.92 5.03 -19.19
C ALA A 184 24.45 5.92 -18.02
N ARG A 185 24.39 7.25 -18.20
CA ARG A 185 23.85 8.16 -17.19
C ARG A 185 22.37 7.92 -16.93
N LEU A 186 21.58 7.65 -17.96
CA LEU A 186 20.16 7.31 -17.78
C LEU A 186 20.01 6.01 -17.01
N ALA A 187 20.75 4.97 -17.35
CA ALA A 187 20.72 3.69 -16.62
C ALA A 187 21.17 3.85 -15.15
N GLY A 188 22.22 4.65 -14.91
CA GLY A 188 22.69 4.99 -13.56
C GLY A 188 21.66 5.72 -12.73
N ALA A 189 20.96 6.69 -13.33
CA ALA A 189 19.88 7.43 -12.67
C ALA A 189 18.71 6.52 -12.30
N LEU A 190 18.25 5.67 -13.21
CA LEU A 190 17.18 4.69 -12.95
C LEU A 190 17.58 3.71 -11.85
N ALA A 191 18.78 3.16 -11.90
CA ALA A 191 19.28 2.22 -10.88
C ALA A 191 19.37 2.86 -9.50
N SER A 192 19.74 4.15 -9.42
CA SER A 192 19.90 4.88 -8.15
C SER A 192 18.58 5.26 -7.48
N GLN A 193 17.45 5.25 -8.22
CA GLN A 193 16.12 5.56 -7.67
C GLN A 193 15.61 4.46 -6.74
N ALA A 194 16.06 3.21 -6.94
CA ALA A 194 15.71 2.09 -6.07
C ALA A 194 16.46 2.15 -4.74
N LYS A 195 15.86 1.60 -3.68
CA LYS A 195 16.49 1.48 -2.36
C LYS A 195 16.33 0.05 -1.82
N PRO A 196 17.42 -0.77 -1.79
CA PRO A 196 18.79 -0.45 -2.24
C PRO A 196 18.86 -0.20 -3.76
N ALA A 197 19.93 0.49 -4.21
CA ALA A 197 20.15 0.75 -5.63
C ALA A 197 20.18 -0.57 -6.43
N HIS A 198 19.56 -0.58 -7.60
CA HIS A 198 19.56 -1.73 -8.49
C HIS A 198 20.95 -1.99 -9.07
N THR A 199 21.26 -3.26 -9.39
CA THR A 199 22.44 -3.62 -10.15
C THR A 199 22.24 -3.22 -11.62
N ILE A 200 23.29 -2.69 -12.26
CA ILE A 200 23.33 -2.52 -13.72
C ILE A 200 24.04 -3.72 -14.34
N HIS A 201 23.35 -4.42 -15.22
CA HIS A 201 23.86 -5.49 -16.06
C HIS A 201 24.15 -4.94 -17.46
N SER A 202 25.40 -4.53 -17.71
CA SER A 202 25.83 -4.00 -19.01
C SER A 202 26.14 -5.15 -19.97
N ILE A 203 25.40 -5.17 -21.09
CA ILE A 203 25.49 -6.25 -22.07
C ILE A 203 26.32 -5.79 -23.27
N ASP A 204 27.27 -6.63 -23.68
CA ASP A 204 28.17 -6.32 -24.79
C ASP A 204 28.72 -7.59 -25.47
N LYS A 205 29.59 -7.44 -26.46
CA LYS A 205 30.37 -8.50 -27.12
C LYS A 205 31.85 -8.11 -27.17
N ALA A 206 32.39 -7.62 -26.05
CA ALA A 206 33.73 -7.03 -25.95
C ALA A 206 34.86 -7.99 -26.33
N ASN A 207 34.63 -9.31 -26.20
CA ASN A 207 35.59 -10.34 -26.62
C ASN A 207 35.84 -10.37 -28.16
N VAL A 208 34.92 -9.77 -28.94
CA VAL A 208 35.02 -9.75 -30.41
C VAL A 208 35.00 -8.32 -30.95
N LEU A 209 33.99 -7.51 -30.60
CA LEU A 209 33.69 -6.24 -31.25
C LEU A 209 34.48 -5.06 -30.63
N ALA A 210 34.96 -4.16 -31.49
CA ALA A 210 35.64 -2.93 -31.07
C ALA A 210 34.65 -1.94 -30.40
N THR A 211 33.45 -1.82 -30.96
CA THR A 211 32.37 -0.98 -30.40
C THR A 211 31.94 -1.44 -28.98
N SER A 212 31.90 -2.75 -28.75
CA SER A 212 31.59 -3.32 -27.42
C SER A 212 32.72 -3.08 -26.41
N ARG A 213 34.00 -3.06 -26.84
CA ARG A 213 35.10 -2.65 -25.94
C ARG A 213 35.02 -1.18 -25.57
N LEU A 214 34.66 -0.31 -26.51
CA LEU A 214 34.36 1.10 -26.23
C LEU A 214 33.19 1.22 -25.23
N TRP A 215 32.10 0.52 -25.52
CA TRP A 215 30.90 0.47 -24.67
C TRP A 215 31.26 0.11 -23.22
N ARG A 216 31.91 -1.04 -23.02
CA ARG A 216 32.29 -1.52 -21.68
C ARG A 216 33.15 -0.52 -20.93
N ARG A 217 34.17 0.06 -21.59
CA ARG A 217 35.01 1.09 -20.96
C ARG A 217 34.22 2.32 -20.53
N VAL A 218 33.41 2.88 -21.42
CA VAL A 218 32.68 4.11 -21.17
C VAL A 218 31.59 3.91 -20.09
N VAL A 219 30.85 2.81 -20.14
CA VAL A 219 29.85 2.47 -19.11
C VAL A 219 30.53 2.32 -17.75
N THR A 220 31.67 1.62 -17.69
CA THR A 220 32.46 1.48 -16.44
C THR A 220 32.87 2.84 -15.90
N ASP A 221 33.43 3.71 -16.75
CA ASP A 221 33.92 5.04 -16.36
C ASP A 221 32.77 5.91 -15.81
N VAL A 222 31.61 5.93 -16.48
CA VAL A 222 30.44 6.72 -16.06
C VAL A 222 29.87 6.21 -14.74
N ILE A 223 29.57 4.91 -14.65
CA ILE A 223 28.91 4.35 -13.46
C ILE A 223 29.81 4.45 -12.24
N THR A 224 31.10 4.13 -12.37
CA THR A 224 32.05 4.21 -11.23
C THR A 224 32.21 5.64 -10.72
N ARG A 225 32.27 6.62 -11.64
CA ARG A 225 32.50 8.02 -11.28
C ARG A 225 31.25 8.75 -10.79
N GLU A 226 30.13 8.57 -11.49
CA GLU A 226 28.92 9.37 -11.29
C GLU A 226 27.89 8.67 -10.37
N PHE A 227 27.96 7.33 -10.25
CA PHE A 227 27.01 6.52 -9.47
C PHE A 227 27.71 5.47 -8.58
N PRO A 228 28.60 5.88 -7.66
CA PRO A 228 29.46 4.96 -6.91
C PRO A 228 28.69 3.97 -6.00
N GLY A 229 27.42 4.24 -5.72
CA GLY A 229 26.55 3.32 -4.95
C GLY A 229 25.84 2.25 -5.78
N VAL A 230 26.03 2.26 -7.10
CA VAL A 230 25.38 1.33 -8.03
C VAL A 230 26.35 0.20 -8.38
N LYS A 231 25.93 -1.04 -8.18
CA LYS A 231 26.69 -2.21 -8.60
C LYS A 231 26.65 -2.36 -10.12
N LEU A 232 27.80 -2.57 -10.77
CA LEU A 232 27.91 -2.80 -12.20
C LEU A 232 28.46 -4.21 -12.49
N GLU A 233 27.75 -4.95 -13.32
CA GLU A 233 28.18 -6.25 -13.85
C GLU A 233 28.17 -6.21 -15.38
N HIS A 234 29.18 -6.85 -16.01
CA HIS A 234 29.26 -6.98 -17.47
C HIS A 234 28.96 -8.41 -17.90
N HIS A 235 28.06 -8.56 -18.86
CA HIS A 235 27.74 -9.86 -19.46
C HIS A 235 27.97 -9.81 -20.95
N LEU A 236 28.49 -10.92 -21.53
CA LEU A 236 28.45 -11.11 -22.97
C LEU A 236 27.00 -11.37 -23.39
N VAL A 237 26.58 -10.87 -24.53
CA VAL A 237 25.18 -10.93 -25.00
C VAL A 237 24.66 -12.37 -25.07
N ASP A 238 25.45 -13.32 -25.53
CA ASP A 238 25.11 -14.75 -25.55
C ASP A 238 24.89 -15.32 -24.13
N SER A 239 25.71 -14.89 -23.16
CA SER A 239 25.52 -15.27 -21.76
C SER A 239 24.30 -14.65 -21.15
N ALA A 240 23.98 -13.39 -21.46
CA ALA A 240 22.77 -12.71 -20.99
C ALA A 240 21.49 -13.37 -21.53
N SER A 241 21.46 -13.73 -22.82
CA SER A 241 20.36 -14.50 -23.43
C SER A 241 20.13 -15.83 -22.69
N MET A 242 21.22 -16.58 -22.42
CA MET A 242 21.12 -17.82 -21.63
C MET A 242 20.55 -17.59 -20.22
N LEU A 243 20.93 -16.48 -19.55
CA LEU A 243 20.43 -16.14 -18.22
C LEU A 243 18.93 -15.79 -18.26
N MET A 244 18.45 -15.09 -19.28
CA MET A 244 17.03 -14.76 -19.44
C MET A 244 16.13 -15.99 -19.45
N VAL A 245 16.59 -17.08 -20.05
CA VAL A 245 15.84 -18.34 -20.09
C VAL A 245 16.09 -19.22 -18.87
N LYS A 246 17.34 -19.30 -18.39
CA LYS A 246 17.73 -20.24 -17.32
C LYS A 246 17.48 -19.71 -15.92
N ASN A 247 17.67 -18.41 -15.70
CA ASN A 247 17.52 -17.76 -14.41
C ASN A 247 17.33 -16.25 -14.59
N PRO A 248 16.14 -15.79 -15.04
CA PRO A 248 15.89 -14.38 -15.32
C PRO A 248 16.12 -13.47 -14.09
N ARG A 249 15.94 -13.99 -12.88
CA ARG A 249 16.21 -13.24 -11.63
C ARG A 249 17.67 -12.80 -11.47
N ALA A 250 18.61 -13.48 -12.13
CA ALA A 250 20.02 -13.07 -12.13
C ALA A 250 20.25 -11.72 -12.83
N LEU A 251 19.27 -11.23 -13.60
CA LEU A 251 19.30 -9.95 -14.30
C LEU A 251 18.40 -8.89 -13.62
N ASN A 252 17.85 -9.16 -12.43
CA ASN A 252 17.03 -8.19 -11.70
C ASN A 252 17.77 -6.86 -11.53
N GLY A 253 17.10 -5.77 -11.95
CA GLY A 253 17.68 -4.44 -11.98
C GLY A 253 17.63 -3.78 -13.35
N VAL A 254 18.73 -3.21 -13.80
CA VAL A 254 18.82 -2.49 -15.08
C VAL A 254 19.71 -3.25 -16.07
N VAL A 255 19.13 -3.73 -17.15
CA VAL A 255 19.86 -4.39 -18.27
C VAL A 255 20.16 -3.34 -19.32
N LEU A 256 21.40 -2.88 -19.35
CA LEU A 256 21.87 -1.81 -20.24
C LEU A 256 22.50 -2.38 -21.51
N THR A 257 21.98 -2.00 -22.69
CA THR A 257 22.40 -2.56 -23.97
C THR A 257 22.58 -1.52 -25.08
N GLU A 258 23.42 -1.82 -26.07
CA GLU A 258 23.44 -1.16 -27.35
C GLU A 258 22.17 -1.50 -28.17
N ASN A 259 22.02 -0.88 -29.34
CA ASN A 259 20.77 -0.90 -30.12
C ASN A 259 20.34 -2.32 -30.55
N MET A 260 21.17 -3.03 -31.33
CA MET A 260 20.81 -4.33 -31.91
C MET A 260 20.67 -5.43 -30.84
N PHE A 261 21.59 -5.49 -29.87
CA PHE A 261 21.49 -6.46 -28.77
C PHE A 261 20.27 -6.16 -27.90
N GLY A 262 19.97 -4.86 -27.65
CA GLY A 262 18.81 -4.45 -26.91
C GLY A 262 17.50 -4.80 -27.60
N ASP A 263 17.45 -4.74 -28.91
CA ASP A 263 16.30 -5.16 -29.72
C ASP A 263 16.02 -6.66 -29.52
N ILE A 264 17.03 -7.49 -29.78
CA ILE A 264 16.89 -8.94 -29.66
C ILE A 264 16.55 -9.37 -28.23
N LEU A 265 17.31 -8.88 -27.26
CA LEU A 265 17.14 -9.27 -25.85
C LEU A 265 15.82 -8.76 -25.23
N SER A 266 15.34 -7.59 -25.63
CA SER A 266 14.06 -7.10 -25.14
C SER A 266 12.87 -7.89 -25.69
N ASP A 267 12.97 -8.40 -26.92
CA ASP A 267 11.94 -9.27 -27.49
C ASP A 267 11.99 -10.66 -26.85
N GLU A 268 13.20 -11.20 -26.58
CA GLU A 268 13.36 -12.43 -25.78
C GLU A 268 12.77 -12.26 -24.36
N ALA A 269 13.09 -11.16 -23.68
CA ALA A 269 12.55 -10.84 -22.37
C ALA A 269 11.02 -10.71 -22.38
N SER A 270 10.44 -10.24 -23.48
CA SER A 270 8.99 -10.03 -23.61
C SER A 270 8.16 -11.33 -23.59
N VAL A 271 8.81 -12.46 -23.87
CA VAL A 271 8.16 -13.78 -23.81
C VAL A 271 7.98 -14.25 -22.36
N ILE A 272 8.82 -13.77 -21.43
CA ILE A 272 8.78 -14.22 -20.03
C ILE A 272 7.42 -13.98 -19.34
N PRO A 273 6.76 -12.82 -19.46
CA PRO A 273 5.44 -12.61 -18.87
C PRO A 273 4.28 -13.35 -19.55
N GLY A 274 4.51 -14.02 -20.65
CA GLY A 274 3.54 -14.87 -21.33
C GLY A 274 2.63 -14.17 -22.32
N SER A 275 2.62 -12.83 -22.38
CA SER A 275 1.90 -12.08 -23.42
C SER A 275 2.58 -10.75 -23.72
N LEU A 276 2.75 -10.45 -25.01
CA LEU A 276 3.23 -9.15 -25.50
C LEU A 276 2.27 -8.01 -25.15
N GLY A 277 0.99 -8.29 -25.00
CA GLY A 277 -0.03 -7.31 -24.65
C GLY A 277 0.07 -6.76 -23.21
N LEU A 278 0.95 -7.32 -22.38
CA LEU A 278 1.18 -6.85 -21.01
C LEU A 278 2.25 -5.75 -20.91
N LEU A 279 3.11 -5.59 -21.92
CA LEU A 279 4.39 -4.92 -21.75
C LEU A 279 4.38 -3.50 -22.32
N PRO A 280 4.71 -2.51 -21.47
CA PRO A 280 4.88 -1.13 -21.89
C PRO A 280 6.28 -0.83 -22.43
N SER A 281 6.39 0.30 -23.12
CA SER A 281 7.67 0.85 -23.57
C SER A 281 7.66 2.37 -23.54
N ALA A 282 8.79 2.98 -23.23
CA ALA A 282 9.04 4.42 -23.32
C ALA A 282 10.33 4.68 -24.11
N SER A 283 10.30 5.63 -25.03
CA SER A 283 11.48 6.17 -25.70
C SER A 283 11.68 7.62 -25.26
N LEU A 284 12.83 7.93 -24.64
CA LEU A 284 13.11 9.20 -23.98
C LEU A 284 14.28 9.96 -24.62
N ASN A 285 14.26 11.30 -24.54
CA ASN A 285 15.36 12.16 -25.00
C ASN A 285 16.28 12.65 -23.86
N GLY A 286 16.11 12.18 -22.64
CA GLY A 286 16.91 12.58 -21.49
C GLY A 286 16.65 11.75 -20.24
N VAL A 287 17.41 12.04 -19.20
CA VAL A 287 17.21 11.44 -17.87
C VAL A 287 16.03 12.13 -17.20
N PRO A 288 14.93 11.41 -16.91
CA PRO A 288 13.77 12.02 -16.28
C PRO A 288 14.09 12.37 -14.82
N SER A 289 13.72 13.59 -14.42
CA SER A 289 13.81 14.04 -13.04
C SER A 289 12.66 14.98 -12.69
N ALA A 290 12.36 15.14 -11.42
CA ALA A 290 11.33 16.07 -10.95
C ALA A 290 11.60 17.53 -11.39
N ALA A 291 12.88 17.92 -11.50
CA ALA A 291 13.30 19.25 -11.95
C ALA A 291 13.24 19.43 -13.48
N GLN A 292 13.42 18.34 -14.22
CA GLN A 292 13.47 18.34 -15.68
C GLN A 292 12.82 17.07 -16.23
N PRO A 293 11.49 17.08 -16.49
CA PRO A 293 10.81 15.98 -17.16
C PRO A 293 11.42 15.70 -18.54
N SER A 294 11.49 14.45 -18.93
CA SER A 294 12.01 14.03 -20.23
C SER A 294 10.88 13.97 -21.24
N ARG A 295 11.05 14.55 -22.42
CA ARG A 295 10.10 14.33 -23.52
C ARG A 295 10.19 12.88 -23.96
N GLY A 296 9.05 12.23 -24.23
CA GLY A 296 9.02 10.83 -24.58
C GLY A 296 7.92 10.42 -25.54
N LEU A 297 8.16 9.28 -26.18
CA LEU A 297 7.21 8.51 -26.96
C LEU A 297 6.89 7.24 -26.17
N TYR A 298 5.61 6.97 -25.98
CA TYR A 298 5.09 5.86 -25.15
C TYR A 298 4.22 4.96 -26.01
N GLU A 299 4.58 3.70 -26.09
CA GLU A 299 3.94 2.71 -26.96
C GLU A 299 3.99 1.31 -26.32
N PRO A 300 3.02 0.41 -26.55
CA PRO A 300 3.17 -0.98 -26.16
C PRO A 300 4.27 -1.66 -26.96
N ILE A 301 4.80 -2.79 -26.46
CA ILE A 301 5.82 -3.56 -27.20
C ILE A 301 5.20 -4.33 -28.39
N HIS A 302 3.91 -4.72 -28.28
CA HIS A 302 3.23 -5.46 -29.36
C HIS A 302 3.08 -4.62 -30.62
N GLY A 303 3.03 -5.29 -31.78
CA GLY A 303 2.77 -4.67 -33.09
C GLY A 303 1.29 -4.42 -33.36
N SER A 304 0.98 -4.18 -34.62
CA SER A 304 -0.37 -3.83 -35.11
C SER A 304 -1.38 -4.99 -35.14
N ALA A 305 -0.93 -6.24 -35.04
CA ALA A 305 -1.75 -7.46 -35.03
C ALA A 305 -2.97 -7.39 -35.99
N PRO A 306 -2.77 -7.25 -37.29
CA PRO A 306 -3.82 -6.96 -38.25
C PRO A 306 -4.88 -8.07 -38.36
N ASP A 307 -4.55 -9.28 -37.94
CA ASP A 307 -5.44 -10.46 -37.91
C ASP A 307 -6.55 -10.37 -36.88
N ILE A 308 -6.37 -9.61 -35.80
CA ILE A 308 -7.37 -9.40 -34.74
C ILE A 308 -7.88 -7.96 -34.68
N ALA A 309 -7.44 -7.08 -35.54
CA ALA A 309 -7.85 -5.68 -35.58
C ALA A 309 -9.37 -5.54 -35.81
N GLY A 310 -10.03 -4.66 -35.07
CA GLY A 310 -11.47 -4.43 -35.14
C GLY A 310 -12.32 -5.50 -34.45
N GLN A 311 -11.72 -6.51 -33.81
CA GLN A 311 -12.45 -7.59 -33.12
C GLN A 311 -12.62 -7.33 -31.62
N GLY A 312 -12.04 -6.26 -31.05
CA GLY A 312 -12.08 -5.99 -29.63
C GLY A 312 -11.41 -7.08 -28.78
N ALA A 313 -10.42 -7.78 -29.33
CA ALA A 313 -9.75 -8.92 -28.69
C ALA A 313 -8.34 -8.59 -28.20
N ALA A 314 -7.78 -7.45 -28.57
CA ALA A 314 -6.44 -7.02 -28.19
C ALA A 314 -6.37 -6.70 -26.68
N ASN A 315 -5.25 -7.08 -26.05
CA ASN A 315 -5.00 -6.75 -24.66
C ASN A 315 -4.53 -5.28 -24.55
N PRO A 316 -5.27 -4.38 -23.87
CA PRO A 316 -4.90 -2.96 -23.80
C PRO A 316 -3.89 -2.63 -22.69
N VAL A 317 -3.49 -3.60 -21.87
CA VAL A 317 -2.68 -3.38 -20.65
C VAL A 317 -1.33 -2.75 -20.95
N GLY A 318 -0.62 -3.21 -22.00
CA GLY A 318 0.67 -2.65 -22.40
C GLY A 318 0.58 -1.15 -22.73
N THR A 319 -0.47 -0.73 -23.46
CA THR A 319 -0.70 0.69 -23.78
C THR A 319 -1.10 1.49 -22.53
N ILE A 320 -1.93 0.91 -21.65
CA ILE A 320 -2.33 1.55 -20.39
C ILE A 320 -1.10 1.75 -19.48
N LEU A 321 -0.22 0.76 -19.38
CA LEU A 321 1.02 0.87 -18.60
C LEU A 321 2.04 1.80 -19.27
N SER A 322 2.07 1.89 -20.63
CA SER A 322 2.84 2.91 -21.33
C SER A 322 2.36 4.32 -21.00
N ALA A 323 1.04 4.51 -20.86
CA ALA A 323 0.47 5.77 -20.38
C ALA A 323 0.87 6.07 -18.91
N ALA A 324 1.00 5.05 -18.05
CA ALA A 324 1.55 5.24 -16.70
C ALA A 324 3.02 5.70 -16.73
N MET A 325 3.85 5.11 -17.60
CA MET A 325 5.23 5.59 -17.80
C MET A 325 5.27 7.03 -18.34
N MET A 326 4.33 7.43 -19.18
CA MET A 326 4.18 8.81 -19.67
C MET A 326 3.91 9.78 -18.52
N LEU A 327 2.98 9.44 -17.64
CA LEU A 327 2.69 10.25 -16.45
C LEU A 327 3.93 10.42 -15.57
N ARG A 328 4.70 9.35 -15.38
CA ARG A 328 5.92 9.33 -14.55
C ARG A 328 7.05 10.13 -15.16
N TYR A 329 7.43 9.88 -16.40
CA TYR A 329 8.68 10.37 -16.98
C TYR A 329 8.54 11.72 -17.68
N SER A 330 7.42 12.00 -18.36
CA SER A 330 7.21 13.25 -19.08
C SER A 330 6.37 14.26 -18.33
N LEU A 331 5.37 13.82 -17.55
CA LEU A 331 4.42 14.73 -16.93
C LEU A 331 4.68 14.98 -15.44
N ASN A 332 5.62 14.22 -14.84
CA ASN A 332 5.98 14.28 -13.41
C ASN A 332 4.75 14.06 -12.49
N MET A 333 3.90 13.10 -12.89
CA MET A 333 2.68 12.69 -12.19
C MET A 333 2.84 11.26 -11.65
N GLU A 334 3.81 11.09 -10.72
CA GLU A 334 4.21 9.78 -10.18
C GLU A 334 3.05 9.03 -9.52
N ARG A 335 2.25 9.75 -8.72
CA ARG A 335 1.14 9.14 -7.98
C ARG A 335 0.03 8.63 -8.89
N GLU A 336 -0.28 9.40 -9.94
CA GLU A 336 -1.26 8.99 -10.94
C GLU A 336 -0.76 7.79 -11.76
N ALA A 337 0.54 7.72 -12.03
CA ALA A 337 1.15 6.54 -12.66
C ALA A 337 0.99 5.29 -11.78
N GLU A 338 1.29 5.40 -10.49
CA GLU A 338 1.11 4.32 -9.52
C GLU A 338 -0.35 3.85 -9.42
N VAL A 339 -1.30 4.78 -9.46
CA VAL A 339 -2.75 4.46 -9.48
C VAL A 339 -3.10 3.57 -10.67
N ILE A 340 -2.56 3.85 -11.86
CA ILE A 340 -2.79 3.01 -13.04
C ILE A 340 -2.21 1.61 -12.83
N GLU A 341 -0.97 1.52 -12.38
CA GLU A 341 -0.30 0.24 -12.15
C GLU A 341 -1.04 -0.64 -11.14
N LEU A 342 -1.55 -0.03 -10.06
CA LEU A 342 -2.38 -0.71 -9.08
C LEU A 342 -3.73 -1.16 -9.63
N ALA A 343 -4.37 -0.29 -10.41
CA ALA A 343 -5.64 -0.61 -11.04
C ALA A 343 -5.49 -1.79 -12.01
N VAL A 344 -4.42 -1.81 -12.80
CA VAL A 344 -4.09 -2.93 -13.69
C VAL A 344 -3.87 -4.21 -12.88
N ARG A 345 -3.09 -4.15 -11.80
CA ARG A 345 -2.89 -5.30 -10.90
C ARG A 345 -4.20 -5.83 -10.36
N ARG A 346 -5.06 -4.95 -9.84
CA ARG A 346 -6.38 -5.31 -9.28
C ARG A 346 -7.29 -5.99 -10.29
N VAL A 347 -7.25 -5.54 -11.55
CA VAL A 347 -8.07 -6.09 -12.62
C VAL A 347 -7.58 -7.48 -13.06
N LEU A 348 -6.26 -7.67 -13.15
CA LEU A 348 -5.66 -8.89 -13.71
C LEU A 348 -5.43 -10.00 -12.69
N ASP A 349 -5.13 -9.67 -11.43
CA ASP A 349 -4.96 -10.70 -10.40
C ASP A 349 -6.25 -11.51 -10.24
N SER A 350 -6.09 -12.78 -9.87
CA SER A 350 -7.23 -13.62 -9.54
C SER A 350 -7.86 -13.20 -8.21
N SER A 351 -9.06 -13.70 -7.94
CA SER A 351 -9.74 -13.51 -6.65
C SER A 351 -8.90 -13.99 -5.46
N GLU A 352 -8.06 -14.98 -5.66
CA GLU A 352 -7.10 -15.49 -4.67
C GLU A 352 -6.13 -14.41 -4.16
N LEU A 353 -5.78 -13.45 -5.00
CA LEU A 353 -4.96 -12.27 -4.66
C LEU A 353 -5.79 -10.98 -4.56
N ASN A 354 -7.07 -11.14 -4.27
CA ASN A 354 -7.99 -10.01 -4.14
C ASN A 354 -8.14 -9.19 -5.44
N GLY A 355 -7.91 -9.83 -6.60
CA GLY A 355 -8.11 -9.28 -7.92
C GLY A 355 -9.50 -9.57 -8.48
N TRP A 356 -9.76 -9.07 -9.69
CA TRP A 356 -11.04 -9.31 -10.38
C TRP A 356 -10.97 -10.43 -11.42
N GLY A 357 -9.76 -10.89 -11.77
CA GLY A 357 -9.55 -11.96 -12.76
C GLY A 357 -10.01 -11.62 -14.17
N ILE A 358 -10.17 -10.33 -14.50
CA ILE A 358 -10.65 -9.87 -15.81
C ILE A 358 -9.47 -9.86 -16.77
N ARG A 359 -9.42 -10.88 -17.64
CA ARG A 359 -8.29 -11.14 -18.53
C ARG A 359 -8.75 -11.33 -19.96
N THR A 360 -7.96 -10.85 -20.90
CA THR A 360 -8.14 -11.09 -22.33
C THR A 360 -7.74 -12.52 -22.73
N ARG A 361 -8.03 -12.89 -23.97
CA ARG A 361 -7.83 -14.26 -24.47
C ARG A 361 -6.35 -14.72 -24.44
N ASP A 362 -5.42 -13.82 -24.69
CA ASP A 362 -3.96 -14.07 -24.61
C ASP A 362 -3.49 -14.46 -23.21
N LEU A 363 -4.26 -14.09 -22.17
CA LEU A 363 -4.03 -14.44 -20.77
C LEU A 363 -4.96 -15.56 -20.27
N GLY A 364 -5.60 -16.29 -21.19
CA GLY A 364 -6.50 -17.39 -20.84
C GLY A 364 -7.89 -16.97 -20.39
N GLY A 365 -8.25 -15.68 -20.50
CA GLY A 365 -9.56 -15.15 -20.16
C GLY A 365 -10.51 -15.06 -21.36
N SER A 366 -11.64 -14.36 -21.19
CA SER A 366 -12.65 -14.13 -22.23
C SER A 366 -13.05 -12.66 -22.36
N ALA A 367 -12.42 -11.76 -21.59
CA ALA A 367 -12.74 -10.34 -21.61
C ALA A 367 -12.30 -9.69 -22.93
N SER A 368 -13.12 -8.76 -23.42
CA SER A 368 -12.77 -7.91 -24.55
C SER A 368 -11.78 -6.82 -24.16
N THR A 369 -11.19 -6.14 -25.15
CA THR A 369 -10.36 -4.94 -24.97
C THR A 369 -11.07 -3.91 -24.11
N ALA A 370 -12.35 -3.64 -24.40
CA ALA A 370 -13.16 -2.67 -23.67
C ALA A 370 -13.46 -3.13 -22.23
N ASP A 371 -13.75 -4.42 -22.00
CA ASP A 371 -14.04 -4.93 -20.65
C ASP A 371 -12.85 -4.70 -19.70
N VAL A 372 -11.63 -4.97 -20.18
CA VAL A 372 -10.41 -4.72 -19.41
C VAL A 372 -10.22 -3.23 -19.18
N GLY A 373 -10.36 -2.39 -20.20
CA GLY A 373 -10.24 -0.94 -20.07
C GLY A 373 -11.23 -0.35 -19.08
N ASP A 374 -12.51 -0.74 -19.17
CA ASP A 374 -13.56 -0.28 -18.25
C ASP A 374 -13.31 -0.75 -16.80
N ALA A 375 -12.80 -1.96 -16.64
CA ALA A 375 -12.41 -2.45 -15.31
C ALA A 375 -11.26 -1.64 -14.73
N VAL A 376 -10.23 -1.34 -15.53
CA VAL A 376 -9.11 -0.50 -15.09
C VAL A 376 -9.58 0.92 -14.74
N VAL A 377 -10.51 1.51 -15.52
CA VAL A 377 -11.11 2.81 -15.18
C VAL A 377 -11.78 2.78 -13.80
N ARG A 378 -12.62 1.77 -13.54
CA ARG A 378 -13.29 1.64 -12.24
C ARG A 378 -12.32 1.55 -11.08
N ALA A 379 -11.28 0.72 -11.20
CA ALA A 379 -10.25 0.58 -10.17
C ALA A 379 -9.43 1.87 -10.01
N ALA A 380 -9.03 2.49 -11.13
CA ALA A 380 -8.20 3.70 -11.12
C ALA A 380 -8.94 4.91 -10.52
N VAL A 381 -10.23 5.08 -10.78
CA VAL A 381 -11.04 6.14 -10.17
C VAL A 381 -11.05 6.01 -8.65
N ALA A 382 -11.29 4.80 -8.12
CA ALA A 382 -11.30 4.56 -6.69
C ALA A 382 -9.94 4.91 -6.02
N TYR A 383 -8.83 4.51 -6.64
CA TYR A 383 -7.50 4.84 -6.13
C TYR A 383 -7.15 6.34 -6.28
N ALA A 384 -7.58 6.97 -7.37
CA ALA A 384 -7.33 8.41 -7.59
C ALA A 384 -8.11 9.30 -6.60
N GLU A 385 -9.29 8.88 -6.18
CA GLU A 385 -10.05 9.56 -5.12
C GLU A 385 -9.31 9.51 -3.77
N GLY A 386 -8.65 8.40 -3.47
CA GLY A 386 -7.74 8.30 -2.31
C GLY A 386 -6.59 9.32 -2.35
N LEU A 387 -5.98 9.52 -3.53
CA LEU A 387 -4.92 10.54 -3.69
C LEU A 387 -5.40 11.97 -3.40
N ASN A 388 -6.63 12.32 -3.77
CA ASN A 388 -7.17 13.66 -3.53
C ASN A 388 -7.21 14.00 -2.03
N VAL A 389 -7.47 13.00 -1.18
CA VAL A 389 -7.46 13.16 0.26
C VAL A 389 -6.04 13.35 0.79
N GLU A 390 -5.08 12.55 0.31
CA GLU A 390 -3.67 12.63 0.72
C GLU A 390 -3.04 14.00 0.38
N ASP A 391 -3.39 14.58 -0.78
CA ASP A 391 -2.80 15.81 -1.25
C ASP A 391 -3.43 17.08 -0.67
N ALA A 392 -4.72 17.05 -0.36
CA ALA A 392 -5.47 18.26 -0.08
C ALA A 392 -5.43 18.69 1.38
N GLY A 393 -5.10 17.79 2.34
CA GLY A 393 -5.41 18.04 3.75
C GLY A 393 -6.88 18.43 3.95
N ALA A 394 -7.73 18.10 2.98
CA ALA A 394 -9.13 18.42 2.89
C ALA A 394 -9.99 17.21 3.25
N ALA A 395 -11.27 17.44 3.52
CA ALA A 395 -12.20 16.35 3.81
C ALA A 395 -12.15 15.27 2.74
N PRO A 396 -12.05 13.98 3.12
CA PRO A 396 -11.97 12.87 2.19
C PRO A 396 -13.11 12.93 1.16
N ALA A 397 -12.79 12.73 -0.10
CA ALA A 397 -13.82 12.64 -1.13
C ALA A 397 -14.66 11.37 -0.91
N ILE A 398 -15.97 11.49 -1.10
CA ILE A 398 -16.88 10.34 -1.05
C ILE A 398 -16.51 9.39 -2.19
N LEU A 399 -16.09 8.18 -1.86
CA LEU A 399 -15.82 7.13 -2.83
C LEU A 399 -17.12 6.61 -3.40
N ALA A 400 -17.26 6.68 -4.70
CA ALA A 400 -18.35 6.22 -5.54
C ALA A 400 -19.68 6.96 -5.33
N ALA A 401 -20.09 7.71 -6.32
CA ALA A 401 -21.48 8.14 -6.41
C ALA A 401 -22.38 6.88 -6.42
N ARG A 402 -23.34 6.86 -5.47
CA ARG A 402 -24.34 5.80 -5.41
C ARG A 402 -25.09 5.72 -6.76
N PRO A 403 -25.26 4.53 -7.36
CA PRO A 403 -26.09 4.37 -8.54
C PRO A 403 -27.51 4.90 -8.30
N ALA A 404 -28.08 5.59 -9.29
CA ALA A 404 -29.42 6.17 -9.17
C ALA A 404 -30.47 5.09 -8.78
N GLY A 405 -31.32 5.41 -7.81
CA GLY A 405 -32.42 4.53 -7.37
C GLY A 405 -32.06 3.51 -6.28
N ARG A 406 -30.82 3.51 -5.76
CA ARG A 406 -30.43 2.63 -4.65
C ARG A 406 -30.52 3.33 -3.29
N ARG A 407 -30.75 2.54 -2.22
CA ARG A 407 -30.77 3.05 -0.84
C ARG A 407 -29.40 3.61 -0.44
N GLY A 408 -29.37 4.48 0.55
CA GLY A 408 -28.14 4.93 1.16
C GLY A 408 -27.45 3.80 1.92
N MET A 409 -26.12 3.76 1.85
CA MET A 409 -25.28 2.75 2.48
C MET A 409 -24.45 3.34 3.60
N THR A 410 -24.29 2.57 4.67
CA THR A 410 -23.37 2.89 5.76
C THR A 410 -21.92 2.72 5.32
N LEU A 411 -20.97 3.20 6.10
CA LEU A 411 -19.53 3.03 5.84
C LEU A 411 -19.15 1.54 5.80
N CYS A 412 -19.66 0.76 6.76
CA CYS A 412 -19.39 -0.69 6.82
C CYS A 412 -19.95 -1.42 5.59
N GLU A 413 -21.16 -1.11 5.17
CA GLU A 413 -21.76 -1.69 3.96
C GLU A 413 -20.94 -1.35 2.72
N LYS A 414 -20.42 -0.14 2.58
CA LYS A 414 -19.56 0.26 1.45
C LYS A 414 -18.23 -0.49 1.43
N ILE A 415 -17.60 -0.66 2.59
CA ILE A 415 -16.35 -1.43 2.68
C ILE A 415 -16.62 -2.90 2.30
N ILE A 416 -17.69 -3.51 2.83
CA ILE A 416 -18.06 -4.89 2.48
C ILE A 416 -18.37 -5.00 0.99
N ALA A 417 -19.18 -4.10 0.43
CA ALA A 417 -19.52 -4.09 -0.99
C ALA A 417 -18.27 -3.96 -1.90
N HIS A 418 -17.29 -3.17 -1.47
CA HIS A 418 -16.01 -3.02 -2.18
C HIS A 418 -15.20 -4.32 -2.21
N HIS A 419 -15.27 -5.12 -1.15
CA HIS A 419 -14.55 -6.38 -1.02
C HIS A 419 -15.35 -7.59 -1.48
N ALA A 420 -16.64 -7.43 -1.75
CA ALA A 420 -17.52 -8.54 -2.13
C ALA A 420 -17.15 -9.13 -3.50
N ILE A 421 -17.14 -10.45 -3.56
CA ILE A 421 -16.79 -11.24 -4.73
C ILE A 421 -18.08 -11.79 -5.35
N GLY A 422 -18.18 -11.70 -6.67
CA GLY A 422 -19.32 -12.29 -7.42
C GLY A 422 -20.63 -11.52 -7.31
N LEU A 423 -20.65 -10.29 -6.82
CA LEU A 423 -21.84 -9.43 -6.86
C LEU A 423 -22.11 -8.96 -8.30
N ALA A 424 -23.39 -9.01 -8.72
CA ALA A 424 -23.81 -8.50 -10.02
C ALA A 424 -23.55 -6.99 -10.19
N ALA A 425 -23.59 -6.23 -9.10
CA ALA A 425 -23.19 -4.83 -9.04
C ALA A 425 -22.74 -4.43 -7.62
N PRO A 426 -21.68 -3.62 -7.45
CA PRO A 426 -21.35 -2.99 -6.16
C PRO A 426 -22.58 -2.20 -5.67
N GLY A 427 -23.01 -2.41 -4.44
CA GLY A 427 -24.18 -1.75 -3.87
C GLY A 427 -25.45 -2.59 -3.81
N ASP A 428 -25.40 -3.86 -4.19
CA ASP A 428 -26.45 -4.84 -3.89
C ASP A 428 -26.29 -5.48 -2.49
N VAL A 429 -25.53 -4.86 -1.62
CA VAL A 429 -25.24 -5.31 -0.25
C VAL A 429 -26.20 -4.64 0.73
N GLN A 430 -26.86 -5.42 1.58
CA GLN A 430 -27.72 -4.94 2.64
C GLN A 430 -27.56 -5.79 3.92
N PRO A 431 -27.91 -5.25 5.11
CA PRO A 431 -27.85 -6.03 6.34
C PRO A 431 -28.60 -7.35 6.24
N GLY A 432 -27.97 -8.41 6.73
CA GLY A 432 -28.50 -9.78 6.67
C GLY A 432 -28.01 -10.62 5.49
N ASP A 433 -27.49 -9.98 4.42
CA ASP A 433 -26.94 -10.71 3.28
C ASP A 433 -25.68 -11.50 3.65
N MET A 434 -25.56 -12.70 3.10
CA MET A 434 -24.35 -13.50 3.17
C MET A 434 -23.51 -13.25 1.92
N VAL A 435 -22.33 -12.66 2.07
CA VAL A 435 -21.43 -12.30 0.96
C VAL A 435 -20.06 -12.94 1.13
N CYS A 436 -19.49 -13.40 0.02
CA CYS A 436 -18.07 -13.75 -0.04
C CYS A 436 -17.26 -12.48 -0.22
N VAL A 437 -16.22 -12.29 0.57
CA VAL A 437 -15.39 -11.08 0.55
C VAL A 437 -13.91 -11.44 0.48
N GLY A 438 -13.15 -10.65 -0.29
CA GLY A 438 -11.70 -10.68 -0.26
C GLY A 438 -11.18 -9.98 1.00
N VAL A 439 -10.14 -10.52 1.61
CA VAL A 439 -9.54 -10.04 2.87
C VAL A 439 -8.19 -9.41 2.61
N ASP A 440 -8.00 -8.14 3.03
CA ASP A 440 -6.72 -7.43 2.85
C ASP A 440 -5.65 -7.90 3.82
N TRP A 441 -6.05 -8.19 5.06
CA TRP A 441 -5.14 -8.65 6.12
C TRP A 441 -5.78 -9.71 6.99
N THR A 442 -4.97 -10.69 7.31
CA THR A 442 -5.25 -11.65 8.39
C THR A 442 -4.29 -11.39 9.53
N ILE A 443 -4.76 -11.34 10.79
CA ILE A 443 -3.91 -11.09 11.96
C ILE A 443 -4.13 -12.10 13.07
N ALA A 444 -3.04 -12.49 13.77
CA ALA A 444 -3.09 -13.42 14.89
C ALA A 444 -1.95 -13.19 15.88
N SER A 445 -2.15 -13.64 17.13
CA SER A 445 -1.09 -13.78 18.13
C SER A 445 -0.67 -15.25 18.28
N GLU A 446 0.42 -15.50 19.01
CA GLU A 446 0.86 -16.85 19.32
C GLU A 446 -0.20 -17.66 20.08
N LEU A 447 -1.00 -16.98 20.89
CA LEU A 447 -2.03 -17.64 21.69
C LEU A 447 -3.18 -18.15 20.81
N THR A 448 -3.57 -17.37 19.83
CA THR A 448 -4.64 -17.72 18.87
C THR A 448 -4.12 -18.59 17.73
N TRP A 449 -2.84 -18.42 17.35
CA TRP A 449 -2.20 -19.24 16.32
C TRP A 449 -2.25 -20.74 16.66
N LYS A 450 -2.05 -21.11 17.90
CA LYS A 450 -2.15 -22.54 18.32
C LYS A 450 -3.51 -23.17 17.96
N GLY A 451 -4.59 -22.41 18.09
CA GLY A 451 -5.94 -22.83 17.67
C GLY A 451 -6.07 -22.91 16.14
N MET A 452 -5.52 -21.92 15.45
CA MET A 452 -5.48 -21.87 13.98
C MET A 452 -4.64 -23.01 13.40
N ASP A 453 -3.45 -23.30 13.95
CA ASP A 453 -2.54 -24.34 13.49
C ASP A 453 -3.18 -25.74 13.54
N LYS A 454 -4.05 -26.00 14.52
CA LYS A 454 -4.82 -27.24 14.59
C LYS A 454 -5.73 -27.41 13.36
N THR A 455 -6.45 -26.36 12.97
CA THR A 455 -7.33 -26.36 11.78
C THR A 455 -6.50 -26.41 10.50
N TYR A 456 -5.46 -25.60 10.40
CA TYR A 456 -4.54 -25.54 9.27
C TYR A 456 -3.87 -26.91 9.00
N SER A 457 -3.43 -27.59 10.08
CA SER A 457 -2.85 -28.93 10.00
C SER A 457 -3.89 -29.99 9.61
N ALA A 458 -5.14 -29.88 10.08
CA ALA A 458 -6.22 -30.78 9.68
C ALA A 458 -6.59 -30.63 8.19
N MET A 459 -6.36 -29.46 7.60
CA MET A 459 -6.52 -29.20 6.15
C MET A 459 -5.32 -29.71 5.32
N GLY A 460 -4.32 -30.31 5.94
CA GLY A 460 -3.11 -30.80 5.27
C GLY A 460 -2.05 -29.75 4.99
N ARG A 461 -2.07 -28.61 5.70
CA ARG A 461 -1.12 -27.47 5.56
C ARG A 461 -1.03 -26.95 4.11
N PRO A 462 -2.11 -26.41 3.55
CA PRO A 462 -2.20 -26.09 2.12
C PRO A 462 -1.32 -24.91 1.66
N GLY A 463 -0.66 -24.23 2.60
CA GLY A 463 0.06 -22.98 2.35
C GLY A 463 -0.80 -21.76 2.68
N VAL A 464 -0.18 -20.59 2.63
CA VAL A 464 -0.86 -19.31 2.87
C VAL A 464 -1.07 -18.58 1.54
N ASN A 465 -2.19 -17.91 1.39
CA ASN A 465 -2.51 -17.14 0.20
C ASN A 465 -1.45 -16.05 -0.05
N ARG A 466 -1.21 -15.23 0.98
CA ARG A 466 -0.23 -14.13 0.91
C ARG A 466 0.58 -14.04 2.20
N ASN A 467 1.87 -14.36 2.11
CA ASN A 467 2.79 -14.29 3.23
C ASN A 467 3.12 -12.84 3.67
N ASP A 468 2.83 -11.84 2.82
CA ASP A 468 2.97 -10.42 3.09
C ASP A 468 1.66 -9.76 3.59
N ARG A 469 0.60 -10.55 3.81
CA ARG A 469 -0.72 -10.12 4.29
C ARG A 469 -1.20 -10.92 5.52
N PHE A 470 -0.30 -11.62 6.14
CA PHE A 470 -0.51 -12.21 7.45
C PHE A 470 0.43 -11.57 8.47
N TRP A 471 -0.19 -10.94 9.48
CA TRP A 471 0.51 -10.32 10.60
C TRP A 471 0.46 -11.23 11.80
N LEU A 472 1.60 -11.74 12.23
CA LEU A 472 1.73 -12.62 13.41
C LEU A 472 2.65 -11.97 14.44
N ALA A 473 2.13 -11.73 15.64
CA ALA A 473 2.91 -11.18 16.75
C ALA A 473 2.88 -12.12 17.96
N ILE A 474 4.01 -12.25 18.65
CA ILE A 474 4.14 -12.98 19.89
C ILE A 474 4.09 -11.96 21.03
N ASP A 475 2.94 -11.83 21.72
CA ASP A 475 2.68 -10.72 22.64
C ASP A 475 2.07 -11.09 24.01
N HIS A 476 1.47 -12.26 24.15
CA HIS A 476 0.77 -12.64 25.37
C HIS A 476 1.65 -13.35 26.39
N THR A 477 2.44 -14.34 25.95
CA THR A 477 3.24 -15.22 26.85
C THR A 477 4.74 -14.90 26.72
N VAL A 478 5.07 -13.62 26.66
CA VAL A 478 6.39 -13.11 26.28
C VAL A 478 7.30 -12.71 27.43
N ASP A 479 6.81 -12.75 28.67
CA ASP A 479 7.62 -12.32 29.82
C ASP A 479 8.84 -13.24 29.98
N PRO A 480 10.07 -12.70 30.00
CA PRO A 480 11.29 -13.51 30.12
C PRO A 480 11.31 -14.41 31.37
N ARG A 481 10.61 -14.02 32.44
CA ARG A 481 10.52 -14.81 33.70
C ARG A 481 9.74 -16.14 33.56
N ILE A 482 8.90 -16.24 32.52
CA ILE A 482 8.11 -17.45 32.22
C ILE A 482 8.47 -18.11 30.89
N ALA A 483 9.39 -17.56 30.13
CA ALA A 483 9.74 -18.00 28.78
C ALA A 483 10.17 -19.50 28.74
N GLU A 484 10.82 -19.98 29.79
CA GLU A 484 11.28 -21.37 29.88
C GLU A 484 10.17 -22.35 30.32
N GLN A 485 9.00 -21.88 30.70
CA GLN A 485 7.88 -22.77 31.04
C GLN A 485 7.39 -23.52 29.79
N ALA A 486 6.89 -24.72 29.93
CA ALA A 486 6.53 -25.60 28.82
C ALA A 486 5.50 -24.98 27.86
N LYS A 487 4.45 -24.36 28.39
CA LYS A 487 3.38 -23.76 27.56
C LYS A 487 3.81 -22.52 26.80
N PRO A 488 4.43 -21.46 27.41
CA PRO A 488 4.99 -20.34 26.67
C PRO A 488 5.97 -20.76 25.58
N ARG A 489 6.93 -21.65 25.93
CA ARG A 489 7.92 -22.13 24.96
C ARG A 489 7.30 -22.87 23.77
N GLU A 490 6.26 -23.68 23.99
CA GLU A 490 5.53 -24.39 22.93
C GLU A 490 4.82 -23.40 22.00
N LEU A 491 4.15 -22.38 22.54
CA LEU A 491 3.43 -21.36 21.75
C LEU A 491 4.40 -20.56 20.87
N VAL A 492 5.52 -20.11 21.44
CA VAL A 492 6.56 -19.40 20.70
C VAL A 492 7.13 -20.28 19.59
N ALA A 493 7.57 -21.51 19.92
CA ALA A 493 8.17 -22.43 18.96
C ALA A 493 7.23 -22.80 17.82
N THR A 494 5.93 -23.00 18.10
CA THR A 494 4.93 -23.30 17.06
C THR A 494 4.73 -22.10 16.11
N SER A 495 4.73 -20.88 16.64
CA SER A 495 4.59 -19.67 15.85
C SER A 495 5.84 -19.37 15.00
N GLU A 496 7.04 -19.58 15.57
CA GLU A 496 8.30 -19.41 14.84
C GLU A 496 8.44 -20.44 13.71
N ALA A 497 8.12 -21.70 13.97
CA ALA A 497 8.16 -22.76 12.95
C ALA A 497 7.22 -22.46 11.78
N PHE A 498 6.00 -21.98 12.06
CA PHE A 498 5.07 -21.58 11.01
C PHE A 498 5.56 -20.34 10.25
N ALA A 499 6.07 -19.33 10.94
CA ALA A 499 6.58 -18.12 10.29
C ALA A 499 7.72 -18.44 9.31
N GLU A 500 8.58 -19.40 9.67
CA GLU A 500 9.64 -19.89 8.79
C GLU A 500 9.06 -20.70 7.61
N GLU A 501 8.15 -21.64 7.86
CA GLU A 501 7.48 -22.45 6.84
C GLU A 501 6.78 -21.59 5.82
N ALA A 502 5.95 -20.63 6.27
CA ALA A 502 5.17 -19.74 5.43
C ALA A 502 5.98 -18.54 4.90
N ARG A 503 7.24 -18.38 5.32
CA ARG A 503 8.11 -17.22 4.98
C ARG A 503 7.42 -15.88 5.22
N LEU A 504 6.82 -15.72 6.41
CA LEU A 504 6.07 -14.52 6.73
C LEU A 504 6.93 -13.26 6.65
N VAL A 505 6.41 -12.23 6.01
CA VAL A 505 7.06 -10.91 5.93
C VAL A 505 6.87 -10.14 7.24
N ASP A 506 5.68 -10.22 7.82
CA ASP A 506 5.31 -9.52 9.05
C ASP A 506 5.16 -10.52 10.23
N PHE A 507 6.30 -10.96 10.73
CA PHE A 507 6.42 -11.78 11.94
C PHE A 507 7.20 -11.04 13.03
N TYR A 508 6.61 -10.96 14.23
CA TYR A 508 7.16 -10.20 15.35
C TYR A 508 7.44 -11.10 16.55
N ARG A 509 8.71 -11.17 16.90
CA ARG A 509 9.21 -11.97 18.01
C ARG A 509 8.76 -11.43 19.37
N PRO A 510 8.90 -12.22 20.47
CA PRO A 510 8.55 -11.79 21.83
C PRO A 510 9.10 -10.41 22.19
N ASN A 511 8.30 -9.64 22.92
CA ASN A 511 8.64 -8.31 23.46
C ASN A 511 8.89 -7.21 22.39
N TYR A 512 8.48 -7.40 21.15
CA TYR A 512 8.58 -6.33 20.14
C TYR A 512 7.32 -5.46 20.12
N THR A 513 6.14 -6.05 20.04
CA THR A 513 4.87 -5.31 19.96
C THR A 513 3.71 -6.13 20.52
N ILE A 514 2.70 -5.43 21.04
CA ILE A 514 1.35 -5.99 21.17
C ILE A 514 0.75 -6.07 19.75
N LEU A 515 0.04 -7.16 19.46
CA LEU A 515 -0.54 -7.49 18.15
C LEU A 515 -1.15 -6.28 17.42
N HIS A 516 -2.05 -5.57 18.10
CA HIS A 516 -2.84 -4.49 17.50
C HIS A 516 -2.09 -3.17 17.38
N THR A 517 -1.10 -2.91 18.26
CA THR A 517 -0.43 -1.61 18.38
C THR A 517 0.36 -1.26 17.12
N GLU A 518 1.33 -2.09 16.71
CA GLU A 518 2.11 -1.78 15.50
C GLU A 518 1.35 -2.10 14.21
N PHE A 519 0.40 -3.04 14.23
CA PHE A 519 -0.47 -3.27 13.08
C PHE A 519 -1.26 -1.99 12.73
N TYR A 520 -1.90 -1.37 13.71
CA TYR A 520 -2.58 -0.10 13.56
C TYR A 520 -1.62 1.03 13.11
N ARG A 521 -0.45 1.16 13.77
CA ARG A 521 0.51 2.22 13.47
C ARG A 521 1.11 2.13 12.08
N GLU A 522 1.41 0.92 11.60
CA GLU A 522 2.27 0.72 10.43
C GLU A 522 1.59 0.07 9.23
N ARG A 523 0.44 -0.60 9.39
CA ARG A 523 -0.15 -1.44 8.34
C ARG A 523 -1.57 -1.08 7.95
N ALA A 524 -2.48 -1.02 8.92
CA ALA A 524 -3.90 -0.79 8.66
C ALA A 524 -4.15 0.51 7.90
N GLN A 525 -5.00 0.47 6.89
CA GLN A 525 -5.32 1.62 6.04
C GLN A 525 -6.83 1.80 5.92
N PRO A 526 -7.30 3.05 5.71
CA PRO A 526 -8.70 3.31 5.42
C PRO A 526 -9.27 2.42 4.31
N GLY A 527 -10.49 1.92 4.54
CA GLY A 527 -11.23 1.12 3.57
C GLY A 527 -10.81 -0.33 3.44
N GLN A 528 -9.82 -0.80 4.20
CA GLN A 528 -9.40 -2.20 4.22
C GLN A 528 -10.35 -3.09 5.02
N LEU A 529 -10.41 -4.37 4.63
CA LEU A 529 -11.06 -5.43 5.39
C LEU A 529 -9.99 -6.29 6.09
N VAL A 530 -10.06 -6.31 7.44
CA VAL A 530 -9.11 -7.03 8.30
C VAL A 530 -9.85 -8.10 9.09
N ILE A 531 -9.38 -9.33 9.02
CA ILE A 531 -9.92 -10.45 9.80
C ILE A 531 -8.84 -10.94 10.77
N GLY A 532 -9.18 -11.05 12.05
CA GLY A 532 -8.23 -11.47 13.05
C GLY A 532 -8.77 -12.50 14.04
N ALA A 533 -7.87 -13.26 14.64
CA ALA A 533 -8.22 -14.31 15.61
C ALA A 533 -8.34 -13.78 17.06
N ASP A 534 -8.18 -12.47 17.26
CA ASP A 534 -8.34 -11.79 18.55
C ASP A 534 -9.57 -10.88 18.55
N SER A 535 -10.29 -10.81 19.65
CA SER A 535 -11.51 -9.98 19.80
C SER A 535 -11.24 -8.47 19.61
N HIS A 536 -10.01 -7.99 19.89
CA HIS A 536 -9.65 -6.57 19.70
C HIS A 536 -9.11 -6.26 18.30
N THR A 537 -9.29 -7.16 17.33
CA THR A 537 -9.04 -6.89 15.90
C THR A 537 -9.74 -5.60 15.44
N CYS A 538 -10.91 -5.28 16.01
CA CYS A 538 -11.66 -4.04 15.77
C CYS A 538 -10.84 -2.75 15.96
N SER A 539 -9.71 -2.80 16.68
CA SER A 539 -8.83 -1.63 16.91
C SER A 539 -8.37 -0.92 15.63
N ALA A 540 -8.18 -1.65 14.53
CA ALA A 540 -7.76 -1.06 13.25
C ALA A 540 -8.85 -0.18 12.60
N GLY A 541 -10.09 -0.23 13.10
CA GLY A 541 -11.15 0.67 12.71
C GLY A 541 -10.89 2.15 13.07
N ALA A 542 -9.92 2.42 13.94
CA ALA A 542 -9.46 3.78 14.26
C ALA A 542 -8.99 4.58 13.03
N VAL A 543 -8.47 3.90 12.00
CA VAL A 543 -8.06 4.51 10.73
C VAL A 543 -9.06 4.24 9.59
N GLY A 544 -10.28 3.80 9.90
CA GLY A 544 -11.32 3.57 8.90
C GLY A 544 -11.22 2.22 8.18
N ALA A 545 -10.55 1.22 8.75
CA ALA A 545 -10.59 -0.16 8.30
C ALA A 545 -11.78 -0.89 8.92
N LEU A 546 -12.51 -1.70 8.17
CA LEU A 546 -13.47 -2.64 8.75
C LEU A 546 -12.70 -3.85 9.27
N SER A 547 -12.64 -3.99 10.58
CA SER A 547 -11.78 -4.97 11.24
C SER A 547 -12.62 -5.82 12.19
N ILE A 548 -12.62 -7.14 11.97
CA ILE A 548 -13.52 -8.08 12.65
C ILE A 548 -12.72 -9.20 13.31
N GLY A 549 -12.97 -9.41 14.61
CA GLY A 549 -12.45 -10.56 15.34
C GLY A 549 -13.33 -11.80 15.13
N MET A 550 -12.74 -12.90 14.74
CA MET A 550 -13.41 -14.19 14.49
C MET A 550 -12.79 -15.33 15.29
N GLY A 551 -13.47 -16.46 15.28
CA GLY A 551 -12.93 -17.70 15.86
C GLY A 551 -11.65 -18.15 15.15
N ALA A 552 -10.71 -18.75 15.89
CA ALA A 552 -9.42 -19.17 15.33
C ALA A 552 -9.57 -20.10 14.10
N ALA A 553 -10.60 -20.95 14.06
CA ALA A 553 -10.87 -21.81 12.92
C ALA A 553 -11.32 -21.02 11.69
N ASP A 554 -12.15 -19.98 11.88
CA ASP A 554 -12.70 -19.18 10.80
C ASP A 554 -11.63 -18.31 10.13
N VAL A 555 -10.63 -17.86 10.90
CA VAL A 555 -9.52 -17.03 10.41
C VAL A 555 -8.54 -17.83 9.54
N VAL A 556 -8.54 -19.17 9.63
CA VAL A 556 -7.72 -20.00 8.74
C VAL A 556 -8.20 -19.93 7.29
N MET A 557 -9.50 -19.74 7.05
CA MET A 557 -10.03 -19.65 5.68
C MET A 557 -9.42 -18.46 4.91
N PRO A 558 -9.54 -17.21 5.37
CA PRO A 558 -8.91 -16.09 4.67
C PRO A 558 -7.37 -16.16 4.67
N LEU A 559 -6.73 -16.79 5.64
CA LEU A 559 -5.30 -17.04 5.61
C LEU A 559 -4.89 -17.93 4.43
N VAL A 560 -5.68 -18.95 4.13
CA VAL A 560 -5.39 -19.95 3.07
C VAL A 560 -5.90 -19.49 1.70
N THR A 561 -7.10 -18.93 1.65
CA THR A 561 -7.80 -18.60 0.39
C THR A 561 -7.73 -17.13 0.01
N GLY A 562 -7.49 -16.24 0.96
CA GLY A 562 -7.64 -14.79 0.78
C GLY A 562 -9.08 -14.30 0.91
N GLU A 563 -10.04 -15.19 1.14
CA GLU A 563 -11.47 -14.93 1.12
C GLU A 563 -12.18 -15.50 2.34
N THR A 564 -13.31 -14.91 2.70
CA THR A 564 -14.22 -15.47 3.71
C THR A 564 -15.66 -15.08 3.42
N TRP A 565 -16.59 -15.74 4.11
CA TRP A 565 -18.00 -15.39 4.08
C TRP A 565 -18.36 -14.55 5.28
N LEU A 566 -19.01 -13.43 5.04
CA LEU A 566 -19.53 -12.54 6.08
C LEU A 566 -21.03 -12.34 5.91
N GLN A 567 -21.74 -12.35 7.03
CA GLN A 567 -23.06 -11.74 7.06
C GLN A 567 -22.89 -10.23 7.19
N VAL A 568 -23.51 -9.45 6.30
CA VAL A 568 -23.51 -8.00 6.39
C VAL A 568 -24.20 -7.57 7.69
N PRO A 569 -23.48 -6.91 8.62
CA PRO A 569 -24.09 -6.56 9.91
C PRO A 569 -25.04 -5.37 9.79
N GLU A 570 -26.02 -5.30 10.68
CA GLU A 570 -26.64 -4.02 11.01
C GLU A 570 -25.58 -3.07 11.59
N THR A 571 -25.78 -1.78 11.39
CA THR A 571 -24.85 -0.75 11.86
C THR A 571 -25.54 0.22 12.82
N VAL A 572 -24.84 0.54 13.91
CA VAL A 572 -25.23 1.60 14.86
C VAL A 572 -24.32 2.79 14.68
N GLU A 573 -24.88 4.00 14.58
CA GLU A 573 -24.12 5.23 14.54
C GLU A 573 -23.92 5.79 15.96
N ILE A 574 -22.66 6.10 16.30
CA ILE A 574 -22.27 6.93 17.44
C ILE A 574 -21.72 8.24 16.89
N ARG A 575 -22.51 9.30 17.00
CA ARG A 575 -22.20 10.62 16.45
C ARG A 575 -21.58 11.50 17.52
N PHE A 576 -20.31 11.83 17.38
CA PHE A 576 -19.60 12.73 18.29
C PHE A 576 -19.81 14.20 17.91
N VAL A 577 -20.13 15.03 18.90
CA VAL A 577 -20.25 16.49 18.79
C VAL A 577 -19.44 17.16 19.90
N GLY A 578 -19.17 18.46 19.76
CA GLY A 578 -18.40 19.20 20.76
C GLY A 578 -16.90 18.92 20.73
N GLU A 579 -16.15 19.60 21.57
CA GLU A 579 -14.71 19.48 21.77
C GLU A 579 -14.43 18.96 23.18
N PRO A 580 -13.65 17.88 23.35
CA PRO A 580 -13.36 17.35 24.68
C PRO A 580 -12.42 18.30 25.44
N PRO A 581 -12.55 18.40 26.77
CA PRO A 581 -11.59 19.12 27.62
C PRO A 581 -10.16 18.54 27.43
N PHE A 582 -9.13 19.37 27.59
CA PHE A 582 -7.75 18.90 27.50
C PHE A 582 -7.49 17.75 28.47
N GLY A 583 -6.84 16.69 27.97
CA GLY A 583 -6.48 15.49 28.72
C GLY A 583 -7.59 14.42 28.77
N ILE A 584 -8.76 14.69 28.23
CA ILE A 584 -9.79 13.67 28.01
C ILE A 584 -9.44 12.92 26.73
N GLY A 585 -9.11 11.65 26.88
CA GLY A 585 -8.65 10.77 25.78
C GLY A 585 -9.72 9.75 25.37
N GLY A 586 -9.32 8.88 24.41
CA GLY A 586 -10.22 7.85 23.87
C GLY A 586 -10.77 6.90 24.94
N LYS A 587 -10.02 6.64 26.02
CA LYS A 587 -10.48 5.80 27.13
C LYS A 587 -11.65 6.45 27.87
N ASP A 588 -11.56 7.73 28.23
CA ASP A 588 -12.67 8.44 28.93
C ASP A 588 -13.89 8.52 28.01
N ILE A 589 -13.69 8.78 26.70
CA ILE A 589 -14.76 8.85 25.70
C ILE A 589 -15.52 7.51 25.60
N ILE A 590 -14.82 6.39 25.45
CA ILE A 590 -15.49 5.08 25.32
C ILE A 590 -16.12 4.63 26.64
N LEU A 591 -15.54 5.00 27.78
CA LEU A 591 -16.18 4.77 29.07
C LEU A 591 -17.48 5.58 29.21
N ASP A 592 -17.52 6.79 28.67
CA ASP A 592 -18.77 7.59 28.67
C ASP A 592 -19.83 6.98 27.73
N VAL A 593 -19.44 6.48 26.55
CA VAL A 593 -20.35 5.70 25.68
C VAL A 593 -20.92 4.50 26.44
N LEU A 594 -20.08 3.73 27.15
CA LEU A 594 -20.48 2.57 27.95
C LEU A 594 -21.35 2.98 29.15
N ARG A 595 -21.09 4.16 29.76
CA ARG A 595 -21.91 4.70 30.83
C ARG A 595 -23.34 4.99 30.37
N GLN A 596 -23.48 5.68 29.22
CA GLN A 596 -24.74 6.10 28.66
C GLN A 596 -25.55 4.97 28.04
N LEU A 597 -24.88 4.13 27.22
CA LEU A 597 -25.57 3.17 26.36
C LEU A 597 -25.50 1.72 26.87
N LYS A 598 -24.64 1.42 27.83
CA LYS A 598 -24.42 0.09 28.43
C LYS A 598 -23.91 -0.95 27.44
N ARG A 599 -23.24 -1.96 27.95
CA ARG A 599 -22.71 -3.08 27.14
C ARG A 599 -23.81 -4.04 26.69
N ASN A 600 -23.62 -4.68 25.55
CA ASN A 600 -24.53 -5.69 24.98
C ASN A 600 -25.99 -5.20 24.84
N THR A 601 -26.15 -3.96 24.47
CA THR A 601 -27.45 -3.34 24.21
C THR A 601 -27.54 -2.95 22.74
N VAL A 602 -27.42 -1.67 22.42
CA VAL A 602 -27.60 -1.13 21.07
C VAL A 602 -26.55 -1.67 20.06
N ALA A 603 -25.34 -1.97 20.52
CA ALA A 603 -24.24 -2.45 19.67
C ALA A 603 -24.17 -4.00 19.56
N PHE A 604 -25.01 -4.75 20.29
CA PHE A 604 -24.88 -6.22 20.37
C PHE A 604 -25.01 -6.88 19.00
N GLU A 605 -23.97 -7.60 18.58
CA GLU A 605 -23.83 -8.25 17.28
C GLU A 605 -23.94 -7.32 16.06
N ARG A 606 -23.74 -5.99 16.25
CA ARG A 606 -23.76 -4.97 15.21
C ARG A 606 -22.38 -4.38 14.98
N ALA A 607 -22.17 -3.74 13.81
CA ALA A 607 -21.04 -2.87 13.61
C ALA A 607 -21.33 -1.50 14.24
N VAL A 608 -20.30 -0.86 14.79
CA VAL A 608 -20.40 0.51 15.35
C VAL A 608 -19.65 1.46 14.43
N GLU A 609 -20.33 2.45 13.87
CA GLU A 609 -19.73 3.54 13.12
C GLU A 609 -19.63 4.79 13.97
N TYR A 610 -18.41 5.32 14.08
CA TYR A 610 -18.13 6.57 14.79
C TYR A 610 -18.02 7.71 13.79
N THR A 611 -18.93 8.69 13.92
CA THR A 611 -19.13 9.79 12.98
C THR A 611 -19.20 11.14 13.67
N GLY A 612 -19.43 12.18 12.91
CA GLY A 612 -19.82 13.49 13.43
C GLY A 612 -18.68 14.52 13.53
N PRO A 613 -19.06 15.81 13.77
CA PRO A 613 -18.12 16.93 13.74
C PRO A 613 -17.11 16.93 14.89
N GLY A 614 -17.33 16.14 15.94
CA GLY A 614 -16.41 15.96 17.07
C GLY A 614 -15.14 15.18 16.68
N LEU A 615 -15.17 14.38 15.60
CA LEU A 615 -14.03 13.56 15.17
C LEU A 615 -12.75 14.38 14.94
N LYS A 616 -12.86 15.61 14.44
CA LYS A 616 -11.71 16.49 14.19
C LYS A 616 -10.89 16.81 15.46
N TYR A 617 -11.46 16.60 16.64
CA TYR A 617 -10.79 16.81 17.93
C TYR A 617 -10.21 15.52 18.52
N MET A 618 -10.51 14.37 17.91
CA MET A 618 -10.00 13.06 18.34
C MET A 618 -8.79 12.67 17.51
N SER A 619 -7.64 12.49 18.16
CA SER A 619 -6.46 11.89 17.54
C SER A 619 -6.76 10.45 17.07
N CYS A 620 -5.95 9.91 16.16
CA CYS A 620 -6.08 8.50 15.79
C CYS A 620 -5.84 7.55 16.98
N ASP A 621 -4.99 7.94 17.95
CA ASP A 621 -4.77 7.17 19.17
C ASP A 621 -6.02 7.18 20.08
N ALA A 622 -6.72 8.30 20.18
CA ALA A 622 -8.01 8.34 20.88
C ALA A 622 -9.09 7.49 20.19
N ARG A 623 -9.14 7.53 18.85
CA ARG A 623 -10.02 6.66 18.06
C ARG A 623 -9.66 5.18 18.24
N PHE A 624 -8.36 4.87 18.38
CA PHE A 624 -7.88 3.51 18.60
C PHE A 624 -8.42 2.92 19.91
N ALA A 625 -8.44 3.67 20.99
CA ALA A 625 -9.02 3.21 22.25
C ALA A 625 -10.54 2.95 22.14
N CYS A 626 -11.27 3.81 21.42
CA CYS A 626 -12.72 3.64 21.20
C CYS A 626 -12.99 2.42 20.28
N ALA A 627 -12.30 2.30 19.18
CA ALA A 627 -12.42 1.14 18.27
C ALA A 627 -12.06 -0.18 18.96
N ASN A 628 -10.99 -0.18 19.77
CA ASN A 628 -10.56 -1.34 20.54
C ASN A 628 -11.67 -1.83 21.47
N MET A 629 -12.32 -0.92 22.19
CA MET A 629 -13.38 -1.27 23.16
C MET A 629 -14.78 -1.39 22.54
N ALA A 630 -14.91 -1.36 21.23
CA ALA A 630 -16.18 -1.69 20.56
C ALA A 630 -16.65 -3.12 20.91
N THR A 631 -15.71 -4.04 21.10
CA THR A 631 -16.03 -5.40 21.55
C THR A 631 -16.56 -5.47 22.99
N GLU A 632 -16.09 -4.61 23.91
CA GLU A 632 -16.65 -4.50 25.27
C GLU A 632 -18.04 -3.84 25.25
N PHE A 633 -18.30 -2.98 24.26
CA PHE A 633 -19.63 -2.42 24.03
C PHE A 633 -20.63 -3.43 23.47
N GLY A 634 -20.12 -4.54 22.86
CA GLY A 634 -20.91 -5.64 22.29
C GLY A 634 -20.86 -5.67 20.75
N GLY A 635 -20.17 -4.72 20.12
CA GLY A 635 -20.03 -4.64 18.67
C GLY A 635 -19.04 -5.65 18.10
N ILE A 636 -19.30 -6.09 16.88
CA ILE A 636 -18.40 -6.97 16.12
C ILE A 636 -17.26 -6.19 15.46
N ALA A 637 -17.46 -4.90 15.22
CA ALA A 637 -16.49 -3.95 14.68
C ALA A 637 -16.75 -2.56 15.23
N GLY A 638 -15.71 -1.73 15.27
CA GLY A 638 -15.82 -0.30 15.57
C GLY A 638 -15.03 0.49 14.54
N VAL A 639 -15.69 1.23 13.67
CA VAL A 639 -15.10 1.88 12.50
C VAL A 639 -15.29 3.39 12.58
N PHE A 640 -14.21 4.13 12.51
CA PHE A 640 -14.24 5.58 12.39
C PHE A 640 -14.32 6.01 10.92
N GLU A 641 -15.13 7.03 10.67
CA GLU A 641 -15.06 7.73 9.40
C GLU A 641 -13.65 8.34 9.25
N ALA A 642 -12.92 7.93 8.20
CA ALA A 642 -11.59 8.43 7.95
C ALA A 642 -11.66 9.87 7.41
N ASP A 643 -10.86 10.76 8.00
CA ASP A 643 -10.82 12.21 7.75
C ASP A 643 -9.35 12.70 7.57
N GLU A 644 -9.17 14.02 7.59
CA GLU A 644 -7.84 14.67 7.49
C GLU A 644 -6.90 14.24 8.62
N THR A 645 -7.42 13.98 9.83
CA THR A 645 -6.64 13.48 10.97
C THR A 645 -6.10 12.09 10.65
N THR A 646 -6.93 11.23 10.07
CA THR A 646 -6.52 9.89 9.61
C THR A 646 -5.48 10.00 8.49
N ALA A 647 -5.71 10.85 7.50
CA ALA A 647 -4.78 11.05 6.38
C ALA A 647 -3.42 11.55 6.87
N ALA A 648 -3.40 12.53 7.77
CA ALA A 648 -2.18 13.05 8.36
C ALA A 648 -1.42 11.99 9.19
N TYR A 649 -2.17 11.12 9.90
CA TYR A 649 -1.57 10.02 10.67
C TYR A 649 -0.93 8.98 9.76
N VAL A 650 -1.62 8.51 8.74
CA VAL A 650 -1.11 7.55 7.76
C VAL A 650 0.11 8.12 7.02
N ALA A 651 0.10 9.42 6.70
CA ALA A 651 1.21 10.09 6.02
C ALA A 651 2.53 10.09 6.82
N LYS A 652 2.48 9.99 8.16
CA LYS A 652 3.68 9.89 9.02
C LYS A 652 4.47 8.60 8.81
N ARG A 653 3.86 7.53 8.29
CA ARG A 653 4.53 6.24 8.04
C ARG A 653 5.64 6.41 7.01
N LYS A 654 6.77 5.72 7.21
CA LYS A 654 7.88 5.79 6.26
C LYS A 654 7.72 4.85 5.08
N SER A 655 7.06 3.68 5.27
CA SER A 655 6.81 2.76 4.18
C SER A 655 5.79 3.32 3.20
N PRO A 656 6.15 3.56 1.94
CA PRO A 656 5.18 4.03 0.94
C PRO A 656 4.09 3.00 0.64
N THR A 657 4.37 1.71 0.80
CA THR A 657 3.44 0.61 0.52
C THR A 657 2.16 0.69 1.35
N TYR A 658 2.25 1.20 2.58
CA TYR A 658 1.12 1.23 3.54
C TYR A 658 0.51 2.62 3.73
N LYS A 659 0.68 3.52 2.76
CA LYS A 659 0.03 4.84 2.68
C LYS A 659 -0.70 5.05 1.35
N LYS A 660 -0.34 4.32 0.30
CA LYS A 660 -0.75 4.59 -1.08
C LYS A 660 -2.06 3.93 -1.52
N HIS A 661 -2.67 3.09 -0.69
CA HIS A 661 -3.85 2.29 -1.06
C HIS A 661 -5.04 2.54 -0.14
N SER A 662 -5.04 3.67 0.53
CA SER A 662 -6.13 4.07 1.42
C SER A 662 -7.37 4.44 0.62
N LEU A 663 -8.51 3.85 0.97
CA LEU A 663 -9.81 4.15 0.39
C LEU A 663 -10.68 4.83 1.45
N TYR A 664 -10.94 6.11 1.26
CA TYR A 664 -11.67 6.93 2.22
C TYR A 664 -13.17 6.86 1.94
N PHE A 665 -13.82 5.80 2.43
CA PHE A 665 -15.26 5.67 2.36
C PHE A 665 -15.96 6.55 3.39
N ARG A 666 -17.18 7.03 3.04
CA ARG A 666 -18.12 7.68 3.94
C ARG A 666 -19.50 7.08 3.78
N ALA A 667 -20.27 7.08 4.85
CA ALA A 667 -21.68 6.78 4.77
C ALA A 667 -22.39 7.76 3.82
N ASP A 668 -23.44 7.30 3.13
CA ASP A 668 -24.31 8.19 2.37
C ASP A 668 -25.11 9.09 3.33
N ALA A 669 -25.49 10.27 2.86
CA ALA A 669 -26.26 11.21 3.71
C ALA A 669 -27.64 10.66 4.15
N ASP A 670 -28.15 9.68 3.41
CA ASP A 670 -29.39 8.96 3.67
C ASP A 670 -29.14 7.50 4.08
N ALA A 671 -27.94 7.19 4.58
CA ALA A 671 -27.63 5.86 5.12
C ALA A 671 -28.60 5.48 6.23
N GLN A 672 -28.98 4.21 6.25
CA GLN A 672 -29.92 3.70 7.23
C GLN A 672 -29.17 2.95 8.33
N TYR A 673 -29.16 3.51 9.51
CA TYR A 673 -28.63 2.89 10.72
C TYR A 673 -29.75 2.19 11.50
N ALA A 674 -29.42 1.11 12.19
CA ALA A 674 -30.34 0.46 13.12
C ALA A 674 -30.73 1.41 14.25
N GLU A 675 -29.75 2.14 14.77
CA GLU A 675 -29.91 3.20 15.77
C GLU A 675 -28.83 4.27 15.59
N SER A 676 -29.14 5.52 15.99
CA SER A 676 -28.17 6.62 16.01
C SER A 676 -28.17 7.31 17.37
N HIS A 677 -26.98 7.47 17.95
CA HIS A 677 -26.81 8.11 19.28
C HIS A 677 -25.83 9.26 19.19
N VAL A 678 -26.09 10.34 19.91
CA VAL A 678 -25.23 11.52 19.95
C VAL A 678 -24.50 11.58 21.28
N ILE A 679 -23.19 11.70 21.23
CA ILE A 679 -22.34 11.89 22.43
C ILE A 679 -21.66 13.26 22.31
N ASP A 680 -21.86 14.11 23.30
CA ASP A 680 -21.23 15.43 23.40
C ASP A 680 -19.89 15.32 24.12
N LEU A 681 -18.81 15.39 23.37
CA LEU A 681 -17.44 15.30 23.89
C LEU A 681 -17.11 16.41 24.91
N SER A 682 -17.79 17.55 24.84
CA SER A 682 -17.57 18.64 25.78
C SER A 682 -18.09 18.34 27.20
N GLN A 683 -18.93 17.31 27.33
CA GLN A 683 -19.49 16.85 28.60
C GLN A 683 -18.77 15.64 29.19
N VAL A 684 -17.78 15.10 28.46
CA VAL A 684 -16.99 13.95 28.92
C VAL A 684 -15.98 14.43 29.97
N ASP A 685 -15.94 13.74 31.11
CA ASP A 685 -14.97 13.99 32.19
C ASP A 685 -14.13 12.74 32.48
N SER A 686 -13.27 12.81 33.46
CA SER A 686 -12.49 11.66 33.91
C SER A 686 -13.39 10.63 34.60
N LEU A 687 -13.34 9.39 34.09
CA LEU A 687 -14.28 8.33 34.49
C LEU A 687 -13.55 7.11 35.03
N VAL A 688 -14.24 6.33 35.85
CA VAL A 688 -13.79 5.04 36.38
C VAL A 688 -14.86 3.99 36.12
N ALA A 689 -14.51 2.90 35.46
CA ALA A 689 -15.35 1.71 35.38
C ALA A 689 -15.03 0.76 36.52
N LEU A 690 -15.96 0.57 37.42
CA LEU A 690 -15.81 -0.26 38.59
C LEU A 690 -15.97 -1.76 38.27
N HIS A 691 -15.19 -2.59 38.93
CA HIS A 691 -15.34 -4.03 38.88
C HIS A 691 -16.79 -4.46 39.13
N PRO A 692 -17.33 -5.48 38.47
CA PRO A 692 -16.68 -6.40 37.50
C PRO A 692 -17.06 -6.14 36.04
N SER A 693 -17.52 -4.95 35.66
CA SER A 693 -18.03 -4.69 34.32
C SER A 693 -17.54 -3.36 33.76
N PRO A 694 -17.11 -3.28 32.49
CA PRO A 694 -16.61 -2.03 31.90
C PRO A 694 -17.67 -0.96 31.68
N ASP A 695 -18.96 -1.28 31.81
CA ASP A 695 -20.11 -0.34 31.76
C ASP A 695 -20.64 0.10 33.15
N ASN A 696 -19.97 -0.37 34.23
CA ASN A 696 -20.24 0.11 35.57
C ASN A 696 -19.43 1.39 35.85
N VAL A 697 -19.73 2.43 35.08
CA VAL A 697 -18.95 3.66 35.00
C VAL A 697 -19.55 4.76 35.89
N VAL A 698 -18.67 5.41 36.65
CA VAL A 698 -18.97 6.56 37.50
C VAL A 698 -17.93 7.66 37.28
N HIS A 699 -18.23 8.89 37.73
CA HIS A 699 -17.24 9.97 37.72
C HIS A 699 -16.15 9.72 38.75
N VAL A 700 -14.93 10.12 38.41
CA VAL A 700 -13.74 9.86 39.24
C VAL A 700 -13.90 10.44 40.65
N ASP A 701 -14.57 11.59 40.81
CA ASP A 701 -14.80 12.26 42.08
C ASP A 701 -15.80 11.54 43.01
N GLU A 702 -16.57 10.61 42.45
CA GLU A 702 -17.51 9.77 43.22
C GLU A 702 -16.81 8.55 43.84
N VAL A 703 -15.55 8.31 43.47
CA VAL A 703 -14.81 7.10 43.87
C VAL A 703 -13.82 7.39 44.98
N GLN A 704 -14.09 6.85 46.17
CA GLN A 704 -13.13 6.82 47.27
C GLN A 704 -12.62 5.41 47.48
N MET A 705 -11.47 5.11 46.88
CA MET A 705 -10.92 3.73 46.86
C MET A 705 -9.41 3.75 47.03
N ASP A 706 -8.93 2.96 48.00
CA ASP A 706 -7.50 2.68 48.16
C ASP A 706 -7.07 1.61 47.11
N LEU A 707 -5.86 1.69 46.64
CA LEU A 707 -5.32 0.87 45.57
C LEU A 707 -4.09 0.08 46.04
N ASP A 708 -4.04 -1.22 45.72
CA ASP A 708 -2.85 -2.06 45.85
C ASP A 708 -1.94 -1.93 44.62
N GLY A 709 -2.52 -1.57 43.44
CA GLY A 709 -1.78 -1.43 42.20
C GLY A 709 -2.32 -0.43 41.21
N CYS A 710 -1.39 0.14 40.43
CA CYS A 710 -1.65 1.01 39.29
C CYS A 710 -0.96 0.43 38.06
N PHE A 711 -1.72 0.14 37.00
CA PHE A 711 -1.20 -0.39 35.75
C PHE A 711 -1.55 0.50 34.56
N ILE A 712 -0.51 0.97 33.84
CA ILE A 712 -0.63 1.70 32.58
C ILE A 712 -0.10 0.82 31.45
N GLY A 713 -0.98 0.42 30.51
CA GLY A 713 -0.61 -0.49 29.45
C GLY A 713 -1.79 -1.23 28.84
N ALA A 714 -1.53 -2.35 28.19
CA ALA A 714 -2.46 -3.11 27.38
C ALA A 714 -2.71 -2.51 25.98
N CYS A 715 -3.45 -3.27 25.16
CA CYS A 715 -3.70 -2.88 23.76
C CYS A 715 -4.56 -1.62 23.60
N THR A 716 -5.33 -1.19 24.59
CA THR A 716 -6.10 0.07 24.56
C THR A 716 -5.28 1.30 24.91
N THR A 717 -4.07 1.16 25.40
CA THR A 717 -3.21 2.28 25.83
C THR A 717 -2.27 2.63 24.70
N ALA A 718 -2.61 3.66 23.95
CA ALA A 718 -1.87 4.11 22.79
C ALA A 718 -0.64 4.96 23.17
N GLU A 719 0.14 5.36 22.18
CA GLU A 719 1.34 6.19 22.37
C GLU A 719 1.01 7.53 23.03
N GLU A 720 -0.07 8.18 22.62
CA GLU A 720 -0.56 9.44 23.19
C GLU A 720 -0.87 9.32 24.67
N ASP A 721 -1.54 8.24 25.09
CA ASP A 721 -1.91 7.98 26.48
C ASP A 721 -0.67 7.84 27.39
N LEU A 722 0.35 7.15 26.89
CA LEU A 722 1.63 6.97 27.61
C LEU A 722 2.39 8.28 27.77
N ILE A 723 2.40 9.14 26.77
CA ILE A 723 3.00 10.47 26.85
C ILE A 723 2.23 11.35 27.83
N LEU A 724 0.92 11.39 27.75
CA LEU A 724 0.08 12.20 28.61
C LEU A 724 0.20 11.77 30.09
N ALA A 725 0.17 10.47 30.35
CA ALA A 725 0.37 9.93 31.70
C ALA A 725 1.73 10.31 32.29
N ALA A 726 2.81 10.23 31.50
CA ALA A 726 4.13 10.68 31.93
C ALA A 726 4.17 12.19 32.23
N LEU A 727 3.46 13.01 31.46
CA LEU A 727 3.38 14.45 31.73
C LEU A 727 2.56 14.77 32.98
N VAL A 728 1.51 14.00 33.28
CA VAL A 728 0.76 14.09 34.54
C VAL A 728 1.69 13.75 35.71
N LEU A 729 2.51 12.71 35.59
CA LEU A 729 3.51 12.36 36.61
C LEU A 729 4.58 13.48 36.77
N ASP A 730 5.11 14.01 35.67
CA ASP A 730 6.09 15.12 35.69
C ASP A 730 5.49 16.39 36.35
N ALA A 731 4.24 16.72 36.02
CA ALA A 731 3.54 17.84 36.66
C ALA A 731 3.39 17.63 38.17
N GLY A 732 3.01 16.45 38.61
CA GLY A 732 2.89 16.10 40.03
C GLY A 732 4.21 16.15 40.75
N LEU A 733 5.29 15.60 40.19
CA LEU A 733 6.63 15.65 40.76
C LEU A 733 7.14 17.09 40.87
N ARG A 734 6.90 17.93 39.86
CA ARG A 734 7.27 19.37 39.88
C ARG A 734 6.47 20.16 40.91
N ALA A 735 5.20 19.79 41.13
CA ALA A 735 4.35 20.35 42.15
C ALA A 735 4.68 19.85 43.58
N GLY A 736 5.75 19.05 43.72
CA GLY A 736 6.23 18.54 45.00
C GLY A 736 5.45 17.33 45.53
N ARG A 737 4.62 16.70 44.72
CA ARG A 737 3.97 15.44 45.10
C ARG A 737 5.00 14.32 45.17
N VAL A 738 5.01 13.58 46.28
CA VAL A 738 5.90 12.45 46.49
C VAL A 738 5.05 11.16 46.46
N PRO A 739 5.41 10.18 45.60
CA PRO A 739 4.69 8.92 45.59
C PRO A 739 4.80 8.22 46.97
N VAL A 740 3.67 7.77 47.53
CA VAL A 740 3.69 7.04 48.81
C VAL A 740 4.50 5.74 48.67
N ALA A 741 5.12 5.32 49.76
CA ALA A 741 5.82 4.04 49.80
C ALA A 741 4.85 2.88 49.69
N GLY A 742 5.22 1.84 48.96
CA GLY A 742 4.37 0.64 48.77
C GLY A 742 3.45 0.77 47.54
N GLY A 743 2.65 -0.26 47.35
CA GLY A 743 1.79 -0.45 46.17
C GLY A 743 2.58 -0.78 44.89
N ASN A 744 1.93 -1.47 43.97
CA ASN A 744 2.51 -1.88 42.69
C ASN A 744 2.27 -0.79 41.63
N ARG A 745 3.29 -0.32 40.98
CA ARG A 745 3.19 0.60 39.84
C ARG A 745 3.89 0.03 38.63
N ARG A 746 3.15 -0.21 37.57
CA ARG A 746 3.66 -0.81 36.35
C ARG A 746 3.24 0.00 35.13
N VAL A 747 4.16 0.22 34.21
CA VAL A 747 3.87 0.75 32.88
C VAL A 747 4.47 -0.19 31.83
N THR A 748 3.68 -0.53 30.82
CA THR A 748 4.08 -1.43 29.73
C THR A 748 3.73 -0.79 28.42
N PRO A 749 4.72 -0.22 27.70
CA PRO A 749 4.50 0.34 26.37
C PRO A 749 4.04 -0.72 25.36
N GLY A 750 3.23 -0.32 24.38
CA GLY A 750 2.65 -1.26 23.42
C GLY A 750 3.65 -1.82 22.41
N SER A 751 4.80 -1.15 22.20
CA SER A 751 5.83 -1.62 21.26
C SER A 751 7.23 -1.06 21.56
N VAL A 752 8.25 -1.67 20.94
CA VAL A 752 9.65 -1.19 21.03
C VAL A 752 9.81 0.23 20.45
N PRO A 753 9.23 0.59 19.29
CA PRO A 753 9.26 1.97 18.79
C PRO A 753 8.67 2.98 19.77
N ILE A 754 7.55 2.66 20.43
CA ILE A 754 6.94 3.52 21.46
C ILE A 754 7.85 3.64 22.66
N LEU A 755 8.42 2.55 23.16
CA LEU A 755 9.38 2.58 24.28
C LEU A 755 10.60 3.43 23.93
N ALA A 756 11.13 3.29 22.71
CA ALA A 756 12.26 4.10 22.24
C ALA A 756 11.91 5.60 22.19
N LYS A 757 10.68 5.95 21.77
CA LYS A 757 10.20 7.32 21.82
C LYS A 757 10.13 7.87 23.25
N LEU A 758 9.56 7.11 24.16
CA LEU A 758 9.48 7.50 25.58
C LEU A 758 10.88 7.71 26.17
N ARG A 759 11.85 6.84 25.87
CA ARG A 759 13.26 7.01 26.27
C ARG A 759 13.87 8.28 25.68
N ARG A 760 13.72 8.49 24.38
CA ARG A 760 14.26 9.68 23.68
C ARG A 760 13.70 10.99 24.23
N LEU A 761 12.44 10.98 24.65
CA LEU A 761 11.76 12.14 25.25
C LEU A 761 12.05 12.31 26.76
N GLY A 762 12.82 11.41 27.38
CA GLY A 762 13.12 11.40 28.82
C GLY A 762 11.93 11.02 29.70
N LEU A 763 10.89 10.43 29.11
CA LEU A 763 9.65 10.09 29.82
C LEU A 763 9.76 8.78 30.62
N VAL A 764 10.66 7.89 30.25
CA VAL A 764 10.97 6.69 31.04
C VAL A 764 11.49 7.09 32.43
N ASP A 765 12.41 8.04 32.50
CA ASP A 765 12.95 8.57 33.78
C ASP A 765 11.83 9.20 34.65
N VAL A 766 10.84 9.81 34.03
CA VAL A 766 9.68 10.37 34.74
C VAL A 766 8.86 9.24 35.39
N TYR A 767 8.56 8.18 34.66
CA TYR A 767 7.86 7.00 35.18
C TYR A 767 8.63 6.38 36.36
N GLU A 768 9.94 6.17 36.20
CA GLU A 768 10.79 5.58 37.25
C GLU A 768 10.84 6.44 38.50
N ARG A 769 11.03 7.78 38.37
CA ARG A 769 10.99 8.72 39.51
C ARG A 769 9.63 8.74 40.22
N ALA A 770 8.53 8.46 39.48
CA ALA A 770 7.20 8.33 40.07
C ALA A 770 6.94 6.91 40.64
N GLY A 771 7.95 6.03 40.66
CA GLY A 771 7.88 4.70 41.24
C GLY A 771 7.33 3.60 40.34
N PHE A 772 7.12 3.89 39.03
CA PHE A 772 6.70 2.88 38.09
C PHE A 772 7.86 1.99 37.64
N LYS A 773 7.61 0.71 37.53
CA LYS A 773 8.51 -0.21 36.84
C LYS A 773 8.13 -0.24 35.36
N VAL A 774 9.05 0.13 34.48
CA VAL A 774 8.83 0.09 33.02
C VAL A 774 9.11 -1.32 32.51
N GLY A 775 8.12 -1.93 31.88
CA GLY A 775 8.20 -3.28 31.32
C GLY A 775 8.57 -3.30 29.84
N ALA A 776 9.02 -4.47 29.36
CA ALA A 776 9.11 -4.74 27.94
C ALA A 776 7.70 -4.80 27.31
N PRO A 777 7.56 -4.48 26.01
CA PRO A 777 6.27 -4.59 25.31
C PRO A 777 5.63 -5.98 25.45
N GLY A 778 4.32 -6.02 25.75
CA GLY A 778 3.55 -7.23 25.96
C GLY A 778 2.31 -6.98 26.81
N CYS A 779 1.50 -8.01 27.02
CA CYS A 779 0.21 -7.88 27.71
C CYS A 779 0.31 -7.68 29.23
N SER A 780 1.42 -8.13 29.91
CA SER A 780 1.65 -7.94 31.36
C SER A 780 0.40 -8.27 32.22
N TYR A 781 -0.02 -7.39 33.10
CA TYR A 781 -1.20 -7.58 33.97
C TYR A 781 -2.54 -7.71 33.25
N CYS A 782 -2.63 -7.39 31.95
CA CYS A 782 -3.90 -7.34 31.22
C CYS A 782 -4.67 -8.68 31.21
N LEU A 783 -3.97 -9.81 31.22
CA LEU A 783 -4.59 -11.15 31.13
C LEU A 783 -4.49 -11.99 32.42
N GLY A 784 -3.62 -11.60 33.34
CA GLY A 784 -3.39 -12.42 34.56
C GLY A 784 -2.83 -13.83 34.29
N ILE A 785 -2.18 -14.03 33.14
CA ILE A 785 -1.53 -15.30 32.73
C ILE A 785 -0.03 -15.17 32.49
N ALA A 786 0.49 -13.95 32.53
CA ALA A 786 1.91 -13.64 32.45
C ALA A 786 2.59 -13.77 33.83
N ALA A 787 3.86 -13.40 33.94
CA ALA A 787 4.55 -13.36 35.21
C ALA A 787 4.06 -12.24 36.16
N ASP A 788 3.45 -11.20 35.61
CA ASP A 788 2.80 -10.14 36.38
C ASP A 788 1.33 -10.51 36.61
N VAL A 789 0.98 -10.89 37.84
CA VAL A 789 -0.35 -11.33 38.25
C VAL A 789 -0.72 -10.58 39.52
N ALA A 790 -1.91 -10.02 39.57
CA ALA A 790 -2.45 -9.42 40.79
C ALA A 790 -2.90 -10.48 41.80
N GLY A 791 -2.70 -10.20 43.06
CA GLY A 791 -3.06 -11.10 44.17
C GLY A 791 -4.56 -11.14 44.44
N ASP A 792 -4.96 -12.17 45.22
CA ASP A 792 -6.34 -12.34 45.67
C ASP A 792 -6.76 -11.18 46.58
N GLY A 793 -7.89 -10.57 46.25
CA GLY A 793 -8.43 -9.39 46.94
C GLY A 793 -7.70 -8.08 46.65
N GLU A 794 -6.61 -8.05 45.89
CA GLU A 794 -5.93 -6.81 45.52
C GLU A 794 -6.80 -5.94 44.61
N VAL A 795 -6.88 -4.63 44.94
CA VAL A 795 -7.62 -3.62 44.21
C VAL A 795 -6.68 -2.85 43.28
N TRP A 796 -6.97 -2.91 42.00
CA TRP A 796 -6.15 -2.29 40.96
C TRP A 796 -6.92 -1.26 40.16
N LEU A 797 -6.24 -0.17 39.80
CA LEU A 797 -6.67 0.78 38.79
C LEU A 797 -5.79 0.65 37.54
N SER A 798 -6.42 0.53 36.36
CA SER A 798 -5.71 0.15 35.16
C SER A 798 -6.26 0.85 33.92
N SER A 799 -5.40 1.15 32.94
CA SER A 799 -5.80 1.65 31.61
C SER A 799 -6.16 0.54 30.61
N GLN A 800 -6.17 -0.73 31.04
CA GLN A 800 -6.57 -1.87 30.21
C GLN A 800 -8.06 -1.81 29.81
N ASN A 801 -8.51 -2.75 28.97
CA ASN A 801 -9.87 -2.76 28.38
C ASN A 801 -10.91 -3.56 29.18
N ARG A 802 -10.53 -4.53 30.01
CA ARG A 802 -11.45 -5.45 30.69
C ARG A 802 -11.19 -5.51 32.19
N ASN A 803 -12.27 -5.56 32.97
CA ASN A 803 -12.22 -5.65 34.44
C ASN A 803 -13.09 -6.77 35.00
N PHE A 804 -13.31 -7.83 34.23
CA PHE A 804 -14.07 -8.99 34.70
C PHE A 804 -13.39 -9.67 35.90
N LYS A 805 -14.17 -10.48 36.63
CA LYS A 805 -13.65 -11.30 37.72
C LYS A 805 -12.41 -12.11 37.30
N ASN A 806 -11.36 -12.05 38.08
CA ASN A 806 -10.06 -12.72 37.82
C ASN A 806 -9.27 -12.19 36.61
N ARG A 807 -9.61 -11.03 36.04
CA ARG A 807 -8.95 -10.56 34.80
C ARG A 807 -7.45 -10.31 34.97
N MET A 808 -7.01 -9.73 36.07
CA MET A 808 -5.59 -9.45 36.38
C MET A 808 -4.90 -10.55 37.19
N GLY A 809 -5.65 -11.54 37.64
CA GLY A 809 -5.22 -12.65 38.50
C GLY A 809 -6.39 -13.21 39.30
N PRO A 810 -6.28 -14.43 39.83
CA PRO A 810 -7.33 -15.05 40.65
C PRO A 810 -7.70 -14.15 41.83
N GLY A 811 -9.00 -13.83 41.97
CA GLY A 811 -9.55 -13.02 43.06
C GLY A 811 -9.27 -11.51 42.95
N SER A 812 -8.56 -11.05 41.99
CA SER A 812 -8.24 -9.60 41.79
C SER A 812 -9.48 -8.75 41.50
N ILE A 813 -9.47 -7.51 41.97
CA ILE A 813 -10.50 -6.49 41.77
C ILE A 813 -9.91 -5.41 40.83
N ALA A 814 -10.19 -5.53 39.55
CA ALA A 814 -9.69 -4.60 38.54
C ALA A 814 -10.72 -3.48 38.28
N ASN A 815 -10.27 -2.23 38.25
CA ASN A 815 -11.04 -1.07 37.83
C ASN A 815 -10.37 -0.40 36.63
N LEU A 816 -11.16 0.22 35.76
CA LEU A 816 -10.64 0.84 34.54
C LEU A 816 -10.72 2.37 34.60
N ALA A 817 -9.68 3.04 34.13
CA ALA A 817 -9.64 4.49 33.94
C ALA A 817 -8.66 4.86 32.83
N SER A 818 -8.66 6.14 32.41
CA SER A 818 -7.62 6.65 31.51
C SER A 818 -6.22 6.57 32.12
N ALA A 819 -5.20 6.52 31.30
CA ALA A 819 -3.81 6.49 31.76
C ALA A 819 -3.44 7.74 32.59
N ALA A 820 -4.05 8.89 32.29
CA ALA A 820 -3.92 10.13 33.07
C ALA A 820 -4.48 9.96 34.49
N THR A 821 -5.67 9.37 34.63
CA THR A 821 -6.31 9.09 35.94
C THR A 821 -5.49 8.07 36.73
N VAL A 822 -4.98 6.99 36.10
CA VAL A 822 -4.10 6.02 36.77
C VAL A 822 -2.82 6.69 37.27
N ALA A 823 -2.21 7.56 36.43
CA ALA A 823 -1.00 8.29 36.78
C ALA A 823 -1.22 9.22 38.01
N ALA A 824 -2.30 10.00 38.01
CA ALA A 824 -2.65 10.88 39.14
C ALA A 824 -2.90 10.07 40.41
N SER A 825 -3.65 8.97 40.32
CA SER A 825 -3.98 8.09 41.44
C SER A 825 -2.78 7.39 42.07
N SER A 826 -1.73 7.17 41.26
CA SER A 826 -0.53 6.47 41.70
C SER A 826 0.26 7.19 42.77
N PHE A 827 0.17 8.54 42.89
CA PHE A 827 0.87 9.28 43.91
C PHE A 827 0.43 8.89 45.33
N GLY A 828 -0.87 8.82 45.55
CA GLY A 828 -1.43 8.48 46.85
C GLY A 828 -1.86 7.02 47.00
N MET A 829 -1.75 6.21 45.94
CA MET A 829 -2.40 4.89 45.87
C MET A 829 -3.89 4.92 46.25
N LYS A 830 -4.55 5.94 45.75
CA LYS A 830 -6.00 6.19 45.89
C LYS A 830 -6.52 6.74 44.56
N VAL A 831 -7.76 6.41 44.22
CA VAL A 831 -8.38 7.02 43.04
C VAL A 831 -8.38 8.53 43.20
N ALA A 832 -7.89 9.25 42.19
CA ALA A 832 -7.76 10.70 42.18
C ALA A 832 -8.05 11.30 40.81
N ASN A 833 -8.75 12.44 40.81
CA ASN A 833 -9.01 13.21 39.59
C ASN A 833 -7.70 13.80 39.04
N PRO A 834 -7.38 13.56 37.76
CA PRO A 834 -6.16 14.07 37.15
C PRO A 834 -6.23 15.58 36.82
N ARG A 835 -7.37 16.25 36.90
CA ARG A 835 -7.64 17.60 36.39
C ARG A 835 -6.61 18.63 36.88
N GLU A 836 -6.36 18.70 38.18
CA GLU A 836 -5.36 19.64 38.73
C GLU A 836 -3.96 19.47 38.09
N LEU A 837 -3.56 18.24 37.76
CA LEU A 837 -2.26 17.99 37.16
C LEU A 837 -2.27 18.22 35.66
N LEU A 838 -3.37 17.94 34.99
CA LEU A 838 -3.57 18.22 33.56
C LEU A 838 -3.47 19.71 33.27
N ASP A 839 -4.05 20.57 34.16
CA ASP A 839 -4.02 22.02 34.03
C ASP A 839 -2.59 22.62 34.17
N LEU A 840 -1.63 21.86 34.70
CA LEU A 840 -0.23 22.26 34.82
C LEU A 840 0.60 21.86 33.58
N ILE A 841 0.04 21.14 32.64
CA ILE A 841 0.79 20.64 31.47
C ILE A 841 0.91 21.74 30.41
N ASP A 842 2.13 21.94 29.92
CA ASP A 842 2.41 22.77 28.75
C ASP A 842 1.89 22.09 27.47
N HIS A 843 0.81 22.61 26.89
CA HIS A 843 0.16 22.04 25.70
C HIS A 843 1.05 22.08 24.45
N ASP A 844 1.94 23.08 24.30
CA ASP A 844 2.84 23.18 23.16
C ASP A 844 3.96 22.12 23.25
N ARG A 845 4.47 21.89 24.47
CA ARG A 845 5.40 20.79 24.74
C ARG A 845 4.75 19.43 24.43
N TYR A 846 3.53 19.22 24.86
CA TYR A 846 2.77 17.99 24.60
C TYR A 846 2.62 17.74 23.10
N ARG A 847 2.13 18.72 22.32
CA ARG A 847 1.99 18.62 20.87
C ARG A 847 3.30 18.28 20.18
N LYS A 848 4.41 18.96 20.53
CA LYS A 848 5.74 18.67 19.98
C LYS A 848 6.20 17.24 20.25
N MET A 849 5.85 16.66 21.39
CA MET A 849 6.16 15.27 21.73
C MET A 849 5.37 14.30 20.87
N LEU A 850 4.10 14.59 20.54
CA LEU A 850 3.28 13.77 19.67
C LEU A 850 3.78 13.75 18.21
N ASP A 851 4.41 14.85 17.75
CA ASP A 851 4.91 14.94 16.37
C ASP A 851 6.16 14.10 16.08
N VAL A 852 6.83 13.60 17.12
CA VAL A 852 8.00 12.73 16.97
C VAL A 852 7.50 11.32 16.56
N TRP A 853 7.85 10.88 15.35
CA TRP A 853 7.55 9.52 14.86
C TRP A 853 8.79 8.63 14.95
N MET A 854 8.65 7.44 15.51
CA MET A 854 9.67 6.40 15.59
C MET A 854 9.19 5.14 14.85
N ASP A 855 10.05 4.54 14.06
CA ASP A 855 9.75 3.34 13.28
C ASP A 855 10.80 2.22 13.44
N LYS A 856 10.57 1.10 12.73
CA LYS A 856 11.48 -0.08 12.72
C LYS A 856 12.93 0.21 12.32
N GLY A 857 13.21 1.32 11.63
CA GLY A 857 14.52 1.62 11.06
C GLY A 857 15.52 2.22 12.05
N LEU A 858 15.15 2.34 13.32
CA LEU A 858 16.06 2.78 14.37
C LEU A 858 16.57 1.54 15.11
N ASP A 859 17.88 1.33 15.01
CA ASP A 859 18.62 0.34 15.78
C ASP A 859 18.37 0.59 17.28
N VAL A 860 17.38 -0.08 17.83
CA VAL A 860 17.09 -0.07 19.24
C VAL A 860 17.83 -1.27 19.83
N SER A 861 19.12 -1.07 20.15
CA SER A 861 19.77 -1.98 21.10
C SER A 861 19.03 -1.88 22.43
N VAL A 862 18.26 -2.90 22.73
CA VAL A 862 17.54 -3.06 24.01
C VAL A 862 18.55 -3.35 25.11
#